data_0bca370b4a99c9f9b24bf19b85a338b9
#
_entry.id   0bca370b4a99c9f9b24bf19b85a338b9
#
_cell.length_a   1.000
_cell.length_b   1.000
_cell.length_c   1.000
_cell.angle_alpha   90.00
_cell.angle_beta   90.00
_cell.angle_gamma   90.00
#
_symmetry.space_group_name_H-M   'P 1'
#
loop_
_entity.id
_entity.type
_entity.pdbx_description
1 polymer ?
#
loop_
_entity_poly.entity_id
_entity_poly.type
_entity_poly.pdbx_seq_one_letter_code
_entity_poly.pdbx_strand_id
1 'polypeptide(L)'
;MSAIGQLTRARLRHRPGRWVLLVVGVALALAMPVVSAATGRLVATRTLSNAVEQLPVGERTVIASYGGTSDPAQQARDDRLVRAALAELTSLPIGHQMLYGELADGVGGTFRLGATDDLEHQVRLTSGRLPRSCTPLRCEVVLTGDPLVPDPVLGLVVVGTGVRTGPLLLPGTFDPGPAVRLMLGADPDALQRISSLQQFPRGSGWVAPLDTGRITGLGVPAYADLSRQVSDELALSVRALVLSVPDDALLREDARARSSRDRFAVLGGATAVLVLGFALVAAVGLRREHVEVAGLLRRRGASTISVLAFAALGTGSAVVAGALVGTGAGWVAALLVARAQPLHPPAAALARAAVVDALPSLVVLTLIAVVLTTAVLAWPSGRDATAWHVVELLAVGSVATAALVAARGAVGTATVGGDPLSVALPVLALTAAALVAARLWEPLASRVSRLLPASAVAARLAAASGVRRPLRTVVTVGFVTAAIGGVVFAGAYRATLQSGSADTAAFDVPTAARITVGAQGDDPVGLQARSPLPGAADAVLRTVAGLRTSATTGDAVQVLGLDATVLPLISRWDRTVGASSPSEMSGSLASAAPASGLALPVGTRTLRLPVLSWTRAAPGGVDVVAWVTASDGRERGIPLTATGEALVGPVPDLGDGVHLSALTLRENTDDAARLQHRVGEGDTVTAFLAGRVVLGPPAGAAGGWSGWSARSADIAATASSLAISYELAGPLVVVRPGLADRPPVRVVTDAVTASRGASVRLDLGGGDTVAALVVGTLPRFPTVGPRFLVADRAALAAALDDTVPGSGAPHEIWAAGANGDTAILAALSVPPWDRAAAVTQQERRAALESDAVGQGAALLLLVAALVSLLVAIVALVLLVAGERRDDAGSLLAQEADGVATSTLRRSLWWRAVAAAVPALVVGTAAGLLLARSVATLVALSASGTTPTPPLLPSVGPVWTASVLLLGLGTALAACAVATSRMLRAAWPSRPDQDLR
;
A
#
# COMPACT_ATOMS: atom_id res chain seq x y z
N MET A 1 52.63 -3.63 30.60
CA MET A 1 51.44 -2.76 30.66
C MET A 1 51.91 -1.37 31.12
N SER A 2 51.52 -0.31 30.45
CA SER A 2 51.89 1.05 30.86
C SER A 2 51.28 1.38 32.22
N ALA A 3 51.97 2.25 33.03
CA ALA A 3 51.48 2.72 34.34
C ALA A 3 50.05 3.29 34.25
N ILE A 4 49.72 3.94 33.10
CA ILE A 4 48.39 4.45 32.80
C ILE A 4 47.33 3.34 32.71
N GLY A 5 47.69 2.20 32.12
CA GLY A 5 46.77 1.02 32.03
C GLY A 5 46.49 0.37 33.38
N GLN A 6 47.50 0.31 34.28
CA GLN A 6 47.31 -0.17 35.64
C GLN A 6 46.40 0.73 36.49
N LEU A 7 46.58 2.05 36.39
CA LEU A 7 45.78 3.05 37.08
C LEU A 7 44.33 3.04 36.57
N THR A 8 44.13 2.85 35.26
CA THR A 8 42.77 2.74 34.64
C THR A 8 42.05 1.49 35.17
N ARG A 9 42.74 0.33 35.23
CA ARG A 9 42.17 -0.94 35.73
C ARG A 9 41.83 -0.85 37.22
N ALA A 10 42.68 -0.23 38.03
CA ALA A 10 42.43 -0.03 39.45
C ALA A 10 41.19 0.88 39.68
N ARG A 11 41.05 1.93 38.88
CA ARG A 11 39.90 2.87 38.93
C ARG A 11 38.56 2.16 38.57
N LEU A 12 38.54 1.36 37.51
CA LEU A 12 37.38 0.58 37.11
C LEU A 12 36.92 -0.39 38.20
N ARG A 13 37.86 -0.99 38.96
CA ARG A 13 37.55 -1.91 40.03
C ARG A 13 37.07 -1.27 41.32
N HIS A 14 37.54 -0.07 41.67
CA HIS A 14 37.24 0.59 42.95
C HIS A 14 35.84 1.21 43.02
N ARG A 15 35.22 1.59 41.88
CA ARG A 15 33.88 2.20 41.83
C ARG A 15 33.10 1.74 40.60
N PRO A 16 32.70 0.46 40.51
CA PRO A 16 32.11 -0.10 39.31
C PRO A 16 30.74 0.51 38.96
N GLY A 17 29.92 0.95 39.94
CA GLY A 17 28.54 1.35 39.70
C GLY A 17 28.35 2.53 38.73
N ARG A 18 29.28 3.51 38.67
CA ARG A 18 29.19 4.65 37.74
C ARG A 18 29.65 4.26 36.33
N TRP A 19 30.63 3.37 36.24
CA TRP A 19 31.10 2.83 34.96
C TRP A 19 30.06 1.88 34.33
N VAL A 20 29.35 1.09 35.17
CA VAL A 20 28.25 0.25 34.73
C VAL A 20 27.15 1.09 34.08
N LEU A 21 26.84 2.27 34.60
CA LEU A 21 25.84 3.17 33.99
C LEU A 21 26.26 3.65 32.58
N LEU A 22 27.57 3.97 32.42
CA LEU A 22 28.10 4.31 31.10
C LEU A 22 28.03 3.12 30.15
N VAL A 23 28.41 1.92 30.60
CA VAL A 23 28.33 0.67 29.84
C VAL A 23 26.88 0.38 29.44
N VAL A 24 25.93 0.50 30.36
CA VAL A 24 24.49 0.28 30.09
C VAL A 24 23.95 1.31 29.08
N GLY A 25 24.29 2.60 29.24
CA GLY A 25 23.87 3.63 28.31
C GLY A 25 24.36 3.40 26.88
N VAL A 26 25.64 3.04 26.75
CA VAL A 26 26.24 2.69 25.46
C VAL A 26 25.64 1.40 24.91
N ALA A 27 25.41 0.38 25.75
CA ALA A 27 24.81 -0.88 25.34
C ALA A 27 23.40 -0.69 24.79
N LEU A 28 22.57 0.09 25.47
CA LEU A 28 21.19 0.40 24.97
C LEU A 28 21.24 1.17 23.64
N ALA A 29 22.16 2.14 23.52
CA ALA A 29 22.32 2.89 22.27
C ALA A 29 22.76 1.99 21.11
N LEU A 30 23.73 1.11 21.33
CA LEU A 30 24.27 0.24 20.28
C LEU A 30 23.45 -1.02 20.01
N ALA A 31 22.47 -1.35 20.85
CA ALA A 31 21.48 -2.37 20.55
C ALA A 31 20.48 -1.90 19.46
N MET A 32 20.18 -0.59 19.39
CA MET A 32 19.18 -0.03 18.47
C MET A 32 19.47 -0.27 16.98
N PRO A 33 20.69 -0.05 16.45
CA PRO A 33 21.01 -0.34 15.06
C PRO A 33 20.80 -1.80 14.67
N VAL A 34 21.12 -2.73 15.58
CA VAL A 34 20.94 -4.17 15.31
C VAL A 34 19.46 -4.54 15.27
N VAL A 35 18.66 -4.04 16.20
CA VAL A 35 17.20 -4.26 16.23
C VAL A 35 16.55 -3.63 15.00
N SER A 36 16.96 -2.43 14.60
CA SER A 36 16.41 -1.77 13.43
C SER A 36 16.79 -2.48 12.14
N ALA A 37 18.01 -2.96 11.99
CA ALA A 37 18.44 -3.75 10.85
C ALA A 37 17.65 -5.07 10.74
N ALA A 38 17.41 -5.75 11.87
CA ALA A 38 16.59 -6.95 11.92
C ALA A 38 15.14 -6.66 11.49
N THR A 39 14.55 -5.59 12.02
CA THR A 39 13.21 -5.16 11.67
C THR A 39 13.13 -4.76 10.19
N GLY A 40 14.13 -4.03 9.68
CA GLY A 40 14.22 -3.64 8.28
C GLY A 40 14.28 -4.84 7.32
N ARG A 41 15.06 -5.87 7.65
CA ARG A 41 15.10 -7.13 6.87
C ARG A 41 13.78 -7.88 6.90
N LEU A 42 13.18 -8.00 8.07
CA LEU A 42 11.89 -8.67 8.25
C LEU A 42 10.78 -7.97 7.47
N VAL A 43 10.75 -6.64 7.53
CA VAL A 43 9.82 -5.80 6.77
C VAL A 43 10.06 -5.96 5.28
N ALA A 44 11.31 -5.90 4.81
CA ALA A 44 11.66 -6.06 3.41
C ALA A 44 11.22 -7.44 2.85
N THR A 45 11.45 -8.52 3.60
CA THR A 45 11.00 -9.87 3.21
C THR A 45 9.49 -9.96 3.11
N ARG A 46 8.76 -9.38 4.07
CA ARG A 46 7.28 -9.35 4.05
C ARG A 46 6.74 -8.50 2.92
N THR A 47 7.33 -7.33 2.68
CA THR A 47 6.92 -6.46 1.59
C THR A 47 7.05 -7.18 0.25
N LEU A 48 8.15 -7.92 0.05
CA LEU A 48 8.37 -8.70 -1.16
C LEU A 48 7.35 -9.86 -1.29
N SER A 49 7.12 -10.64 -0.22
CA SER A 49 6.15 -11.74 -0.28
C SER A 49 4.72 -11.25 -0.50
N ASN A 50 4.30 -10.20 0.20
CA ASN A 50 2.98 -9.59 0.02
C ASN A 50 2.82 -8.99 -1.39
N ALA A 51 3.87 -8.36 -1.92
CA ALA A 51 3.85 -7.82 -3.27
C ALA A 51 3.68 -8.92 -4.32
N VAL A 52 4.41 -10.03 -4.18
CA VAL A 52 4.27 -11.20 -5.08
C VAL A 52 2.86 -11.79 -4.98
N GLU A 53 2.28 -11.91 -3.78
CA GLU A 53 0.91 -12.40 -3.60
C GLU A 53 -0.16 -11.49 -4.19
N GLN A 54 0.09 -10.18 -4.26
CA GLN A 54 -0.82 -9.17 -4.82
C GLN A 54 -0.69 -9.01 -6.34
N LEU A 55 0.36 -9.55 -6.97
CA LEU A 55 0.47 -9.52 -8.42
C LEU A 55 -0.70 -10.29 -9.06
N PRO A 56 -1.19 -9.86 -10.24
CA PRO A 56 -2.11 -10.65 -11.04
C PRO A 56 -1.57 -12.05 -11.29
N VAL A 57 -2.44 -13.05 -11.42
CA VAL A 57 -2.01 -14.45 -11.57
C VAL A 57 -1.00 -14.64 -12.70
N GLY A 58 -1.17 -13.89 -13.82
CA GLY A 58 -0.22 -13.91 -14.94
C GLY A 58 1.16 -13.33 -14.61
N GLU A 59 1.24 -12.38 -13.67
CA GLU A 59 2.50 -11.74 -13.26
C GLU A 59 3.17 -12.41 -12.06
N ARG A 60 2.50 -13.38 -11.42
CA ARG A 60 3.10 -14.19 -10.32
C ARG A 60 3.45 -15.62 -10.73
N THR A 61 3.56 -15.84 -12.04
CA THR A 61 3.89 -17.13 -12.63
C THR A 61 5.05 -17.00 -13.59
N VAL A 62 5.86 -18.06 -13.66
CA VAL A 62 6.87 -18.25 -14.71
C VAL A 62 6.18 -19.02 -15.83
N ILE A 63 6.24 -18.49 -17.04
CA ILE A 63 5.56 -19.05 -18.19
C ILE A 63 6.56 -19.25 -19.30
N ALA A 64 6.78 -20.50 -19.72
CA ALA A 64 7.51 -20.83 -20.92
C ALA A 64 6.53 -21.28 -22.00
N SER A 65 6.54 -20.69 -23.17
CA SER A 65 5.57 -21.07 -24.20
C SER A 65 6.10 -20.89 -25.62
N TYR A 66 5.52 -21.64 -26.54
CA TYR A 66 5.67 -21.42 -27.96
C TYR A 66 4.35 -21.69 -28.71
N GLY A 67 4.21 -21.11 -29.91
CA GLY A 67 3.07 -21.31 -30.78
C GLY A 67 3.47 -22.03 -32.08
N GLY A 68 2.56 -22.81 -32.63
CA GLY A 68 2.77 -23.49 -33.91
C GLY A 68 2.19 -24.92 -33.90
N THR A 69 2.58 -25.67 -34.89
CA THR A 69 2.33 -27.11 -35.01
C THR A 69 3.64 -27.83 -34.76
N SER A 70 3.71 -28.75 -33.81
CA SER A 70 4.86 -29.59 -33.54
C SER A 70 4.49 -31.07 -33.63
N ASP A 71 5.46 -31.89 -34.07
CA ASP A 71 5.34 -33.32 -33.97
C ASP A 71 5.29 -33.75 -32.50
N PRO A 72 4.43 -34.74 -32.14
CA PRO A 72 4.33 -35.23 -30.75
C PRO A 72 5.67 -35.72 -30.17
N ALA A 73 6.55 -36.29 -30.98
CA ALA A 73 7.86 -36.72 -30.51
C ALA A 73 8.81 -35.53 -30.22
N GLN A 74 8.68 -34.44 -30.96
CA GLN A 74 9.38 -33.17 -30.69
C GLN A 74 8.86 -32.56 -29.39
N GLN A 75 7.56 -32.49 -29.23
CA GLN A 75 6.93 -31.95 -28.03
C GLN A 75 7.39 -32.69 -26.77
N ALA A 76 7.48 -34.01 -26.77
CA ALA A 76 7.96 -34.79 -25.62
C ALA A 76 9.45 -34.56 -25.32
N ARG A 77 10.26 -34.16 -26.29
CA ARG A 77 11.64 -33.70 -26.06
C ARG A 77 11.67 -32.33 -25.44
N ASP A 78 10.89 -31.40 -25.99
CA ASP A 78 10.77 -30.03 -25.52
C ASP A 78 10.23 -29.95 -24.08
N ASP A 79 9.22 -30.77 -23.73
CA ASP A 79 8.70 -30.88 -22.37
C ASP A 79 9.80 -31.23 -21.36
N ARG A 80 10.62 -32.21 -21.67
CA ARG A 80 11.73 -32.61 -20.77
C ARG A 80 12.76 -31.51 -20.58
N LEU A 81 13.12 -30.81 -21.68
CA LEU A 81 14.09 -29.72 -21.65
C LEU A 81 13.54 -28.52 -20.87
N VAL A 82 12.29 -28.13 -21.14
CA VAL A 82 11.67 -27.00 -20.47
C VAL A 82 11.46 -27.28 -18.98
N ARG A 83 10.96 -28.47 -18.61
CA ARG A 83 10.81 -28.83 -17.19
C ARG A 83 12.15 -28.86 -16.45
N ALA A 84 13.23 -29.34 -17.08
CA ALA A 84 14.55 -29.34 -16.48
C ALA A 84 15.08 -27.92 -16.26
N ALA A 85 14.91 -27.04 -17.21
CA ALA A 85 15.33 -25.66 -17.11
C ALA A 85 14.47 -24.85 -16.10
N LEU A 86 13.16 -25.03 -16.10
CA LEU A 86 12.28 -24.38 -15.13
C LEU A 86 12.50 -24.87 -13.69
N ALA A 87 12.97 -26.12 -13.48
CA ALA A 87 13.32 -26.64 -12.16
C ALA A 87 14.50 -25.87 -11.52
N GLU A 88 15.29 -25.14 -12.30
CA GLU A 88 16.30 -24.22 -11.76
C GLU A 88 15.68 -22.95 -11.15
N LEU A 89 14.53 -22.50 -11.67
CA LEU A 89 13.84 -21.30 -11.22
C LEU A 89 12.85 -21.54 -10.10
N THR A 90 12.27 -22.74 -10.03
CA THR A 90 11.23 -23.07 -9.05
C THR A 90 11.36 -24.50 -8.55
N SER A 91 11.05 -24.70 -7.25
CA SER A 91 10.88 -26.02 -6.65
C SER A 91 9.42 -26.50 -6.63
N LEU A 92 8.50 -25.65 -7.14
CA LEU A 92 7.07 -25.92 -7.17
C LEU A 92 6.67 -26.72 -8.41
N PRO A 93 5.49 -27.38 -8.41
CA PRO A 93 5.02 -28.15 -9.56
C PRO A 93 4.91 -27.30 -10.83
N ILE A 94 5.34 -27.85 -11.95
CA ILE A 94 5.28 -27.22 -13.29
C ILE A 94 4.14 -27.85 -14.03
N GLY A 95 3.09 -27.07 -14.29
CA GLY A 95 1.94 -27.50 -15.09
C GLY A 95 2.17 -27.31 -16.57
N HIS A 96 1.73 -28.27 -17.40
CA HIS A 96 1.70 -28.15 -18.86
C HIS A 96 0.30 -27.79 -19.34
N GLN A 97 0.21 -26.79 -20.21
CA GLN A 97 -1.05 -26.29 -20.77
C GLN A 97 -0.93 -26.23 -22.29
N MET A 98 -2.05 -26.48 -22.94
CA MET A 98 -2.20 -26.37 -24.40
C MET A 98 -3.50 -25.67 -24.74
N LEU A 99 -3.47 -24.80 -25.76
CA LEU A 99 -4.67 -24.11 -26.25
C LEU A 99 -4.64 -24.06 -27.76
N TYR A 100 -5.73 -24.50 -28.37
CA TYR A 100 -5.98 -24.37 -29.81
C TYR A 100 -6.61 -23.00 -30.11
N GLY A 101 -6.48 -22.58 -31.36
CA GLY A 101 -7.24 -21.46 -31.86
C GLY A 101 -8.77 -21.73 -31.80
N GLU A 102 -9.53 -20.81 -32.32
CA GLU A 102 -10.99 -20.96 -32.41
C GLU A 102 -11.38 -22.06 -33.39
N LEU A 103 -12.21 -23.02 -32.96
CA LEU A 103 -12.69 -24.18 -33.74
C LEU A 103 -14.18 -24.04 -33.97
N ALA A 104 -14.65 -24.38 -35.18
CA ALA A 104 -16.09 -24.42 -35.49
C ALA A 104 -16.75 -25.66 -34.90
N ASP A 105 -17.96 -25.49 -34.33
CA ASP A 105 -18.73 -26.59 -33.75
C ASP A 105 -19.57 -27.39 -34.77
N GLY A 106 -19.53 -27.00 -36.04
CA GLY A 106 -20.27 -27.64 -37.12
C GLY A 106 -21.75 -27.25 -37.21
N VAL A 107 -22.26 -26.46 -36.27
CA VAL A 107 -23.67 -26.02 -36.20
C VAL A 107 -23.80 -24.48 -36.30
N GLY A 108 -22.73 -23.81 -36.64
CA GLY A 108 -22.67 -22.34 -36.82
C GLY A 108 -22.15 -21.56 -35.58
N GLY A 109 -21.65 -22.27 -34.59
CA GLY A 109 -20.96 -21.68 -33.43
C GLY A 109 -19.48 -22.01 -33.43
N THR A 110 -18.74 -21.32 -32.54
CA THR A 110 -17.31 -21.55 -32.30
C THR A 110 -17.05 -21.91 -30.83
N PHE A 111 -15.99 -22.68 -30.62
CA PHE A 111 -15.49 -23.01 -29.30
C PHE A 111 -13.96 -22.99 -29.32
N ARG A 112 -13.36 -22.85 -28.12
CA ARG A 112 -11.93 -23.09 -27.96
C ARG A 112 -11.68 -24.43 -27.28
N LEU A 113 -10.60 -25.09 -27.66
CA LEU A 113 -10.17 -26.35 -27.10
C LEU A 113 -8.83 -26.16 -26.40
N GLY A 114 -8.73 -26.60 -25.14
CA GLY A 114 -7.49 -26.61 -24.39
C GLY A 114 -7.31 -27.90 -23.61
N ALA A 115 -6.16 -28.06 -23.03
CA ALA A 115 -5.87 -29.11 -22.06
C ALA A 115 -4.87 -28.62 -21.04
N THR A 116 -4.95 -29.15 -19.83
CA THR A 116 -4.01 -28.88 -18.75
C THR A 116 -3.86 -30.12 -17.87
N ASP A 117 -2.64 -30.40 -17.43
CA ASP A 117 -2.35 -31.48 -16.50
C ASP A 117 -2.82 -31.15 -15.06
N ASP A 118 -3.17 -29.89 -14.77
CA ASP A 118 -3.69 -29.41 -13.49
C ASP A 118 -5.20 -29.07 -13.54
N LEU A 119 -5.98 -29.85 -14.29
CA LEU A 119 -7.41 -29.57 -14.52
C LEU A 119 -8.25 -29.52 -13.25
N GLU A 120 -7.93 -30.33 -12.24
CA GLU A 120 -8.65 -30.39 -10.97
C GLU A 120 -8.67 -29.06 -10.21
N HIS A 121 -7.58 -28.28 -10.27
CA HIS A 121 -7.47 -26.97 -9.63
C HIS A 121 -7.98 -25.84 -10.51
N GLN A 122 -8.13 -26.07 -11.83
CA GLN A 122 -8.54 -25.03 -12.77
C GLN A 122 -10.02 -25.01 -13.08
N VAL A 123 -10.75 -26.11 -12.79
CA VAL A 123 -12.19 -26.23 -13.09
C VAL A 123 -12.95 -26.76 -11.88
N ARG A 124 -13.94 -26.01 -11.44
CA ARG A 124 -14.95 -26.48 -10.48
C ARG A 124 -16.15 -27.04 -11.24
N LEU A 125 -16.38 -28.32 -11.12
CA LEU A 125 -17.52 -28.99 -11.78
C LEU A 125 -18.87 -28.47 -11.26
N THR A 126 -19.78 -28.22 -12.17
CA THR A 126 -21.20 -27.95 -11.88
C THR A 126 -22.07 -29.20 -12.14
N SER A 127 -21.70 -30.05 -13.12
CA SER A 127 -22.35 -31.32 -13.36
C SER A 127 -21.39 -32.32 -14.02
N GLY A 128 -21.71 -33.61 -13.96
CA GLY A 128 -20.90 -34.66 -14.58
C GLY A 128 -19.64 -35.02 -13.79
N ARG A 129 -18.54 -35.32 -14.48
CA ARG A 129 -17.27 -35.74 -13.93
C ARG A 129 -16.07 -35.15 -14.70
N LEU A 130 -14.88 -35.22 -14.11
CA LEU A 130 -13.63 -34.90 -14.83
C LEU A 130 -13.31 -35.95 -15.92
N PRO A 131 -12.61 -35.56 -17.00
CA PRO A 131 -12.10 -36.44 -18.05
C PRO A 131 -11.14 -37.49 -17.48
N ARG A 132 -11.28 -38.74 -17.95
CA ARG A 132 -10.45 -39.87 -17.51
C ARG A 132 -9.75 -40.57 -18.66
N SER A 133 -10.24 -40.40 -19.87
CA SER A 133 -9.70 -41.08 -21.03
C SER A 133 -9.55 -40.16 -22.24
N CYS A 134 -8.42 -40.25 -22.92
CA CYS A 134 -8.14 -39.58 -24.17
C CYS A 134 -7.37 -40.51 -25.07
N THR A 135 -7.98 -40.92 -26.18
CA THR A 135 -7.40 -41.78 -27.22
C THR A 135 -7.28 -41.02 -28.53
N PRO A 136 -6.49 -41.47 -29.51
CA PRO A 136 -6.36 -40.77 -30.80
C PRO A 136 -7.67 -40.58 -31.59
N LEU A 137 -8.73 -41.32 -31.25
CA LEU A 137 -10.05 -41.26 -31.91
C LEU A 137 -11.13 -40.60 -31.04
N ARG A 138 -10.94 -40.57 -29.72
CA ARG A 138 -11.98 -40.08 -28.80
C ARG A 138 -11.33 -39.55 -27.53
N CYS A 139 -11.62 -38.27 -27.16
CA CYS A 139 -11.15 -37.64 -25.96
C CYS A 139 -12.27 -37.06 -25.12
N GLU A 140 -12.24 -37.35 -23.84
CA GLU A 140 -13.16 -36.76 -22.86
C GLU A 140 -12.72 -35.35 -22.53
N VAL A 141 -13.72 -34.44 -22.46
CA VAL A 141 -13.48 -33.01 -22.11
C VAL A 141 -14.54 -32.50 -21.15
N VAL A 142 -14.21 -31.46 -20.42
CA VAL A 142 -15.18 -30.66 -19.63
C VAL A 142 -15.47 -29.37 -20.41
N LEU A 143 -16.75 -29.05 -20.48
CA LEU A 143 -17.22 -27.79 -21.07
C LEU A 143 -17.31 -26.71 -20.00
N THR A 144 -16.70 -25.53 -20.26
CA THR A 144 -16.85 -24.32 -19.45
C THR A 144 -17.41 -23.19 -20.31
N GLY A 145 -18.17 -22.27 -19.74
CA GLY A 145 -18.84 -21.18 -20.45
C GLY A 145 -20.31 -21.53 -20.79
N ASP A 146 -20.76 -21.18 -21.97
CA ASP A 146 -22.16 -21.38 -22.39
C ASP A 146 -22.61 -22.86 -22.24
N PRO A 147 -23.74 -23.14 -21.57
CA PRO A 147 -24.20 -24.50 -21.30
C PRO A 147 -24.72 -25.29 -22.52
N LEU A 148 -24.81 -24.69 -23.69
CA LEU A 148 -25.16 -25.45 -24.90
C LEU A 148 -24.06 -26.47 -25.19
N VAL A 149 -24.41 -27.74 -25.02
CA VAL A 149 -23.54 -28.89 -25.33
C VAL A 149 -23.54 -29.09 -26.83
N PRO A 150 -22.44 -28.88 -27.56
CA PRO A 150 -22.35 -29.22 -28.96
C PRO A 150 -22.40 -30.75 -29.13
N ASP A 151 -22.94 -31.22 -30.24
CA ASP A 151 -22.79 -32.61 -30.64
C ASP A 151 -21.32 -33.01 -30.73
N PRO A 152 -20.94 -34.28 -30.53
CA PRO A 152 -19.56 -34.69 -30.50
C PRO A 152 -18.84 -34.31 -31.80
N VAL A 153 -18.03 -33.27 -31.73
CA VAL A 153 -17.29 -32.72 -32.86
C VAL A 153 -15.82 -33.13 -32.71
N LEU A 154 -15.21 -33.54 -33.79
CA LEU A 154 -13.78 -33.87 -33.86
C LEU A 154 -13.31 -34.99 -32.90
N GLY A 155 -14.21 -35.89 -32.48
CA GLY A 155 -13.88 -36.96 -31.53
C GLY A 155 -13.85 -36.53 -30.06
N LEU A 156 -14.32 -35.32 -29.74
CA LEU A 156 -14.43 -34.81 -28.37
C LEU A 156 -15.78 -35.22 -27.76
N VAL A 157 -15.75 -35.69 -26.52
CA VAL A 157 -16.93 -36.10 -25.74
C VAL A 157 -17.01 -35.31 -24.45
N VAL A 158 -18.06 -34.51 -24.31
CA VAL A 158 -18.28 -33.74 -23.08
C VAL A 158 -18.77 -34.67 -21.97
N VAL A 159 -17.99 -34.84 -20.91
CA VAL A 159 -18.30 -35.72 -19.76
C VAL A 159 -18.70 -34.95 -18.51
N GLY A 160 -18.52 -33.63 -18.51
CA GLY A 160 -18.92 -32.73 -17.43
C GLY A 160 -19.00 -31.29 -17.88
N THR A 161 -19.66 -30.49 -17.07
CA THR A 161 -19.70 -29.03 -17.20
C THR A 161 -19.16 -28.39 -15.95
N GLY A 162 -18.53 -27.24 -16.09
CA GLY A 162 -17.90 -26.58 -14.96
C GLY A 162 -17.67 -25.10 -15.18
N VAL A 163 -17.18 -24.46 -14.12
CA VAL A 163 -16.73 -23.06 -14.12
C VAL A 163 -15.23 -23.03 -13.89
N ARG A 164 -14.53 -22.25 -14.69
CA ARG A 164 -13.09 -22.04 -14.49
C ARG A 164 -12.82 -21.29 -13.19
N THR A 165 -11.83 -21.76 -12.46
CA THR A 165 -11.33 -21.12 -11.24
C THR A 165 -10.08 -20.28 -11.48
N GLY A 166 -9.40 -20.48 -12.63
CA GLY A 166 -8.18 -19.75 -13.02
C GLY A 166 -8.07 -19.52 -14.53
N PRO A 167 -7.22 -18.59 -14.96
CA PRO A 167 -6.95 -18.34 -16.38
C PRO A 167 -6.02 -19.40 -16.96
N LEU A 168 -6.13 -19.64 -18.28
CA LEU A 168 -5.11 -20.33 -19.04
C LEU A 168 -4.01 -19.34 -19.41
N LEU A 169 -2.79 -19.54 -18.88
CA LEU A 169 -1.68 -18.59 -18.95
C LEU A 169 -0.74 -18.91 -20.11
N LEU A 170 -1.13 -18.61 -21.34
CA LEU A 170 -0.29 -18.74 -22.51
C LEU A 170 0.03 -17.33 -23.07
N PRO A 171 1.32 -16.93 -23.19
CA PRO A 171 1.69 -15.66 -23.80
C PRO A 171 1.17 -15.53 -25.24
N GLY A 172 0.67 -14.36 -25.59
CA GLY A 172 0.15 -14.09 -26.93
C GLY A 172 -1.19 -14.71 -27.26
N THR A 173 -1.78 -15.49 -26.37
CA THR A 173 -3.17 -15.95 -26.49
C THR A 173 -4.06 -15.07 -25.60
N PHE A 174 -5.14 -14.53 -26.18
CA PHE A 174 -6.19 -13.95 -25.38
C PHE A 174 -6.76 -15.03 -24.47
N ASP A 175 -6.79 -14.81 -23.17
CA ASP A 175 -7.68 -15.58 -22.31
C ASP A 175 -9.08 -15.39 -22.89
N PRO A 176 -9.73 -16.47 -23.33
CA PRO A 176 -11.01 -16.36 -24.02
C PRO A 176 -12.11 -15.76 -23.15
N GLY A 177 -11.80 -15.30 -21.96
CA GLY A 177 -12.79 -14.83 -21.01
C GLY A 177 -13.77 -15.93 -20.58
N PRO A 178 -14.51 -15.69 -19.53
CA PRO A 178 -15.40 -16.72 -18.98
C PRO A 178 -16.64 -17.02 -19.83
N ALA A 179 -17.04 -16.13 -20.72
CA ALA A 179 -18.24 -16.30 -21.55
C ALA A 179 -18.01 -17.15 -22.82
N VAL A 180 -16.76 -17.40 -23.18
CA VAL A 180 -16.44 -18.20 -24.38
C VAL A 180 -16.55 -19.69 -24.04
N ARG A 181 -17.18 -20.44 -24.93
CA ARG A 181 -17.20 -21.91 -24.85
C ARG A 181 -15.76 -22.43 -24.89
N LEU A 182 -15.35 -23.09 -23.82
CA LEU A 182 -14.02 -23.67 -23.74
C LEU A 182 -14.17 -25.14 -23.31
N MET A 183 -13.63 -26.04 -24.14
CA MET A 183 -13.52 -27.45 -23.82
C MET A 183 -12.15 -27.74 -23.28
N LEU A 184 -12.07 -28.37 -22.11
CA LEU A 184 -10.80 -28.66 -21.45
C LEU A 184 -10.59 -30.17 -21.27
N GLY A 185 -9.48 -30.67 -21.80
CA GLY A 185 -8.96 -32.02 -21.56
C GLY A 185 -8.00 -32.03 -20.35
N ALA A 186 -7.80 -33.23 -19.77
CA ALA A 186 -6.89 -33.42 -18.63
C ALA A 186 -5.46 -33.79 -19.04
N ASP A 187 -5.20 -34.08 -20.31
CA ASP A 187 -3.90 -34.55 -20.80
C ASP A 187 -3.57 -33.82 -22.12
N PRO A 188 -2.69 -32.80 -22.07
CA PRO A 188 -2.26 -32.06 -23.27
C PRO A 188 -1.58 -32.96 -24.30
N ASP A 189 -0.78 -33.92 -23.89
CA ASP A 189 -0.05 -34.83 -24.79
C ASP A 189 -0.98 -35.84 -25.47
N ALA A 190 -2.03 -36.29 -24.80
CA ALA A 190 -3.01 -37.15 -25.40
C ALA A 190 -3.93 -36.39 -26.38
N LEU A 191 -4.32 -35.15 -26.02
CA LEU A 191 -5.20 -34.32 -26.85
C LEU A 191 -4.55 -34.02 -28.23
N GLN A 192 -3.28 -33.72 -28.30
CA GLN A 192 -2.58 -33.42 -29.55
C GLN A 192 -2.46 -34.63 -30.49
N ARG A 193 -2.60 -35.87 -29.99
CA ARG A 193 -2.53 -37.10 -30.81
C ARG A 193 -3.80 -37.41 -31.59
N ILE A 194 -4.86 -36.61 -31.34
CA ILE A 194 -6.10 -36.74 -32.09
C ILE A 194 -5.83 -36.32 -33.54
N SER A 195 -6.08 -37.25 -34.48
CA SER A 195 -5.72 -37.06 -35.90
C SER A 195 -6.43 -35.88 -36.54
N SER A 196 -7.69 -35.62 -36.17
CA SER A 196 -8.50 -34.49 -36.66
C SER A 196 -8.01 -33.12 -36.19
N LEU A 197 -7.21 -33.06 -35.09
CA LEU A 197 -6.71 -31.82 -34.46
C LEU A 197 -5.29 -31.46 -34.92
N GLN A 198 -4.57 -32.37 -35.54
CA GLN A 198 -3.13 -32.17 -35.87
C GLN A 198 -2.88 -30.97 -36.78
N GLN A 199 -3.83 -30.65 -37.66
CA GLN A 199 -3.70 -29.55 -38.66
C GLN A 199 -3.98 -28.16 -38.04
N PHE A 200 -4.55 -28.08 -36.86
CA PHE A 200 -4.91 -26.81 -36.27
C PHE A 200 -3.74 -26.21 -35.45
N PRO A 201 -3.51 -24.89 -35.60
CA PRO A 201 -2.47 -24.20 -34.83
C PRO A 201 -2.82 -24.24 -33.33
N ARG A 202 -1.80 -24.44 -32.51
CA ARG A 202 -1.94 -24.52 -31.05
C ARG A 202 -0.75 -23.84 -30.37
N GLY A 203 -0.99 -23.31 -29.17
CA GLY A 203 0.03 -22.87 -28.27
C GLY A 203 0.26 -23.90 -27.18
N SER A 204 1.51 -24.18 -26.88
CA SER A 204 1.91 -25.00 -25.72
C SER A 204 2.63 -24.14 -24.71
N GLY A 205 2.38 -24.34 -23.43
CA GLY A 205 2.99 -23.57 -22.37
C GLY A 205 3.19 -24.38 -21.09
N TRP A 206 4.27 -24.09 -20.40
CA TRP A 206 4.60 -24.60 -19.08
C TRP A 206 4.46 -23.43 -18.09
N VAL A 207 3.75 -23.68 -17.02
CA VAL A 207 3.37 -22.66 -16.05
C VAL A 207 3.78 -23.13 -14.67
N ALA A 208 4.51 -22.31 -13.96
CA ALA A 208 4.88 -22.58 -12.58
C ALA A 208 4.68 -21.32 -11.72
N PRO A 209 4.16 -21.46 -10.48
CA PRO A 209 4.10 -20.34 -9.56
C PRO A 209 5.50 -19.83 -9.24
N LEU A 210 5.63 -18.52 -8.95
CA LEU A 210 6.87 -17.96 -8.43
C LEU A 210 7.21 -18.58 -7.07
N ASP A 211 8.41 -19.12 -6.97
CA ASP A 211 8.94 -19.69 -5.72
C ASP A 211 9.57 -18.57 -4.87
N THR A 212 8.79 -18.04 -3.93
CA THR A 212 9.24 -16.99 -3.01
C THR A 212 10.41 -17.44 -2.13
N GLY A 213 10.50 -18.74 -1.82
CA GLY A 213 11.62 -19.31 -1.08
C GLY A 213 12.92 -19.27 -1.88
N ARG A 214 12.85 -19.62 -3.16
CA ARG A 214 13.99 -19.56 -4.08
C ARG A 214 14.45 -18.13 -4.32
N ILE A 215 13.49 -17.20 -4.58
CA ILE A 215 13.76 -15.78 -4.77
C ILE A 215 14.44 -15.17 -3.53
N THR A 216 13.91 -15.45 -2.34
CA THR A 216 14.50 -14.92 -1.10
C THR A 216 15.85 -15.56 -0.76
N GLY A 217 16.06 -16.82 -1.13
CA GLY A 217 17.31 -17.53 -0.91
C GLY A 217 18.46 -17.02 -1.79
N LEU A 218 18.21 -16.77 -3.05
CA LEU A 218 19.19 -16.26 -4.01
C LEU A 218 19.33 -14.71 -3.93
N GLY A 219 18.26 -14.03 -3.59
CA GLY A 219 18.08 -12.58 -3.77
C GLY A 219 17.56 -12.24 -5.17
N VAL A 220 16.68 -11.22 -5.25
CA VAL A 220 15.98 -10.85 -6.49
C VAL A 220 16.93 -10.57 -7.66
N PRO A 221 18.04 -9.81 -7.52
CA PRO A 221 18.96 -9.60 -8.64
C PRO A 221 19.57 -10.89 -9.20
N ALA A 222 20.00 -11.78 -8.31
CA ALA A 222 20.61 -13.07 -8.73
C ALA A 222 19.56 -14.00 -9.36
N TYR A 223 18.30 -13.95 -8.88
CA TYR A 223 17.20 -14.69 -9.49
C TYR A 223 16.88 -14.16 -10.90
N ALA A 224 16.86 -12.83 -11.09
CA ALA A 224 16.68 -12.20 -12.40
C ALA A 224 17.84 -12.48 -13.38
N ASP A 225 19.07 -12.61 -12.89
CA ASP A 225 20.21 -13.04 -13.71
C ASP A 225 20.06 -14.51 -14.12
N LEU A 226 19.65 -15.36 -13.20
CA LEU A 226 19.40 -16.79 -13.46
C LEU A 226 18.24 -16.96 -14.45
N SER A 227 17.15 -16.20 -14.32
CA SER A 227 16.00 -16.27 -15.24
C SER A 227 16.41 -15.90 -16.67
N ARG A 228 17.26 -14.87 -16.83
CA ARG A 228 17.81 -14.51 -18.14
C ARG A 228 18.70 -15.60 -18.72
N GLN A 229 19.57 -16.20 -17.91
CA GLN A 229 20.43 -17.31 -18.34
C GLN A 229 19.59 -18.51 -18.81
N VAL A 230 18.57 -18.91 -18.03
CA VAL A 230 17.65 -19.98 -18.40
C VAL A 230 16.86 -19.63 -19.69
N SER A 231 16.45 -18.37 -19.85
CA SER A 231 15.78 -17.90 -21.05
C SER A 231 16.66 -18.05 -22.30
N ASP A 232 17.93 -17.63 -22.20
CA ASP A 232 18.90 -17.72 -23.32
C ASP A 232 19.17 -19.18 -23.67
N GLU A 233 19.35 -20.07 -22.70
CA GLU A 233 19.56 -21.51 -22.92
C GLU A 233 18.35 -22.18 -23.58
N LEU A 234 17.15 -21.87 -23.12
CA LEU A 234 15.92 -22.39 -23.71
C LEU A 234 15.70 -21.88 -25.14
N ALA A 235 15.99 -20.60 -25.42
CA ALA A 235 15.86 -20.03 -26.75
C ALA A 235 16.81 -20.67 -27.76
N LEU A 236 17.96 -21.17 -27.31
CA LEU A 236 18.90 -21.94 -28.15
C LEU A 236 18.47 -23.40 -28.34
N SER A 237 17.79 -23.98 -27.36
CA SER A 237 17.45 -25.41 -27.31
C SER A 237 16.10 -25.74 -27.94
N VAL A 238 15.11 -24.83 -27.78
CA VAL A 238 13.73 -24.99 -28.26
C VAL A 238 13.34 -23.84 -29.17
N ARG A 239 13.03 -24.15 -30.41
CA ARG A 239 12.75 -23.13 -31.43
C ARG A 239 11.49 -22.30 -31.07
N ALA A 240 11.62 -20.98 -31.14
CA ALA A 240 10.53 -20.01 -30.92
C ALA A 240 9.92 -20.05 -29.50
N LEU A 241 10.62 -20.63 -28.53
CA LEU A 241 10.18 -20.60 -27.14
C LEU A 241 10.43 -19.22 -26.56
N VAL A 242 9.45 -18.72 -25.81
CA VAL A 242 9.50 -17.47 -25.05
C VAL A 242 9.34 -17.80 -23.58
N LEU A 243 10.33 -17.44 -22.78
CA LEU A 243 10.22 -17.48 -21.31
C LEU A 243 9.79 -16.10 -20.81
N SER A 244 8.67 -16.04 -20.12
CA SER A 244 8.15 -14.85 -19.47
C SER A 244 8.31 -14.99 -17.95
N VAL A 245 9.15 -14.16 -17.36
CA VAL A 245 9.33 -14.03 -15.90
C VAL A 245 9.06 -12.57 -15.56
N PRO A 246 8.38 -12.24 -14.47
CA PRO A 246 8.06 -10.87 -14.10
C PRO A 246 9.26 -10.15 -13.45
N ASP A 247 10.44 -10.21 -14.06
CA ASP A 247 11.69 -9.69 -13.54
C ASP A 247 11.61 -8.20 -13.21
N ASP A 248 10.98 -7.40 -14.08
CA ASP A 248 10.83 -5.96 -13.86
C ASP A 248 9.96 -5.65 -12.64
N ALA A 249 8.92 -6.43 -12.40
CA ALA A 249 8.08 -6.28 -11.22
C ALA A 249 8.86 -6.66 -9.95
N LEU A 250 9.56 -7.79 -9.97
CA LEU A 250 10.39 -8.25 -8.87
C LEU A 250 11.52 -7.26 -8.54
N LEU A 251 12.22 -6.73 -9.54
CA LEU A 251 13.30 -5.75 -9.36
C LEU A 251 12.78 -4.43 -8.78
N ARG A 252 11.60 -3.98 -9.21
CA ARG A 252 10.96 -2.79 -8.62
C ARG A 252 10.61 -2.99 -7.16
N GLU A 253 10.03 -4.14 -6.81
CA GLU A 253 9.68 -4.45 -5.42
C GLU A 253 10.93 -4.65 -4.54
N ASP A 254 12.00 -5.25 -5.06
CA ASP A 254 13.27 -5.34 -4.35
C ASP A 254 13.93 -3.97 -4.13
N ALA A 255 13.85 -3.07 -5.10
CA ALA A 255 14.32 -1.69 -4.93
C ALA A 255 13.54 -0.97 -3.82
N ARG A 256 12.22 -1.18 -3.72
CA ARG A 256 11.38 -0.69 -2.62
C ARG A 256 11.77 -1.32 -1.28
N ALA A 257 11.98 -2.63 -1.26
CA ALA A 257 12.40 -3.36 -0.07
C ALA A 257 13.78 -2.89 0.44
N ARG A 258 14.73 -2.63 -0.47
CA ARG A 258 16.05 -2.04 -0.14
C ARG A 258 15.90 -0.64 0.43
N SER A 259 15.14 0.22 -0.23
CA SER A 259 14.84 1.58 0.27
C SER A 259 14.22 1.55 1.68
N SER A 260 13.31 0.63 1.94
CA SER A 260 12.74 0.44 3.28
C SER A 260 13.80 0.04 4.29
N ARG A 261 14.70 -0.88 3.95
CA ARG A 261 15.81 -1.33 4.80
C ARG A 261 16.74 -0.18 5.17
N ASP A 262 17.12 0.65 4.20
CA ASP A 262 17.98 1.81 4.41
C ASP A 262 17.33 2.84 5.35
N ARG A 263 16.02 3.06 5.23
CA ARG A 263 15.25 3.91 6.15
C ARG A 263 15.27 3.38 7.57
N PHE A 264 15.10 2.08 7.78
CA PHE A 264 15.20 1.47 9.11
C PHE A 264 16.61 1.62 9.68
N ALA A 265 17.66 1.49 8.87
CA ALA A 265 19.02 1.70 9.32
C ALA A 265 19.26 3.16 9.78
N VAL A 266 18.77 4.16 9.03
CA VAL A 266 18.85 5.57 9.42
C VAL A 266 18.03 5.83 10.69
N LEU A 267 16.83 5.30 10.80
CA LEU A 267 15.97 5.45 11.99
C LEU A 267 16.62 4.81 13.21
N GLY A 268 17.24 3.63 13.06
CA GLY A 268 17.99 2.96 14.12
C GLY A 268 19.22 3.75 14.58
N GLY A 269 19.98 4.30 13.63
CA GLY A 269 21.10 5.20 13.93
C GLY A 269 20.67 6.46 14.66
N ALA A 270 19.58 7.07 14.21
CA ALA A 270 19.02 8.27 14.80
C ALA A 270 18.53 8.02 16.25
N THR A 271 17.83 6.92 16.49
CA THR A 271 17.39 6.53 17.84
C THR A 271 18.57 6.19 18.76
N ALA A 272 19.64 5.58 18.21
CA ALA A 272 20.86 5.30 18.94
C ALA A 272 21.55 6.58 19.42
N VAL A 273 21.59 7.62 18.57
CA VAL A 273 22.13 8.94 18.94
C VAL A 273 21.33 9.57 20.10
N LEU A 274 19.99 9.44 20.06
CA LEU A 274 19.14 9.93 21.13
C LEU A 274 19.46 9.21 22.46
N VAL A 275 19.54 7.89 22.46
CA VAL A 275 19.83 7.08 23.65
C VAL A 275 21.27 7.30 24.15
N LEU A 276 22.22 7.59 23.25
CA LEU A 276 23.62 7.92 23.60
C LEU A 276 23.70 9.18 24.48
N GLY A 277 22.69 10.06 24.40
CA GLY A 277 22.56 11.21 25.33
C GLY A 277 22.62 10.81 26.81
N PHE A 278 22.12 9.62 27.18
CA PHE A 278 22.24 9.09 28.53
C PHE A 278 23.68 8.71 28.88
N ALA A 279 24.43 8.16 27.95
CA ALA A 279 25.86 7.88 28.18
C ALA A 279 26.63 9.19 28.51
N LEU A 280 26.22 10.30 27.88
CA LEU A 280 26.76 11.62 28.22
C LEU A 280 26.38 12.06 29.65
N VAL A 281 25.15 11.84 30.09
CA VAL A 281 24.71 12.09 31.47
C VAL A 281 25.58 11.28 32.45
N ALA A 282 25.79 9.98 32.14
CA ALA A 282 26.66 9.12 32.94
C ALA A 282 28.12 9.60 32.96
N ALA A 283 28.67 10.05 31.81
CA ALA A 283 30.02 10.58 31.68
C ALA A 283 30.21 11.88 32.48
N VAL A 284 29.22 12.80 32.48
CA VAL A 284 29.23 13.97 33.33
C VAL A 284 29.33 13.63 34.82
N GLY A 285 28.67 12.53 35.23
CA GLY A 285 28.77 12.00 36.59
C GLY A 285 30.20 11.53 36.99
N LEU A 286 30.99 11.08 35.99
CA LEU A 286 32.39 10.63 36.19
C LEU A 286 33.41 11.79 36.12
N ARG A 287 33.01 12.96 35.59
CA ARG A 287 33.93 14.08 35.32
C ARG A 287 34.65 14.60 36.55
N ARG A 288 33.95 14.74 37.69
CA ARG A 288 34.56 15.29 38.91
C ARG A 288 35.69 14.41 39.43
N GLU A 289 35.47 13.11 39.49
CA GLU A 289 36.52 12.18 39.90
C GLU A 289 37.71 12.21 38.92
N HIS A 290 37.40 12.42 37.64
CA HIS A 290 38.46 12.55 36.64
C HIS A 290 39.27 13.83 36.82
N VAL A 291 38.62 14.97 37.05
CA VAL A 291 39.28 16.26 37.28
C VAL A 291 40.16 16.21 38.52
N GLU A 292 39.74 15.59 39.61
CA GLU A 292 40.53 15.42 40.84
C GLU A 292 41.79 14.56 40.57
N VAL A 293 41.64 13.40 39.92
CA VAL A 293 42.77 12.51 39.58
C VAL A 293 43.68 13.18 38.53
N ALA A 294 43.13 13.85 37.53
CA ALA A 294 43.88 14.58 36.51
C ALA A 294 44.70 15.72 37.14
N GLY A 295 44.15 16.42 38.17
CA GLY A 295 44.85 17.42 38.95
C GLY A 295 46.05 16.85 39.71
N LEU A 296 45.87 15.68 40.36
CA LEU A 296 46.96 14.97 41.03
C LEU A 296 48.04 14.49 40.05
N LEU A 297 47.66 13.98 38.89
CA LEU A 297 48.60 13.55 37.84
C LEU A 297 49.40 14.73 37.29
N ARG A 298 48.76 15.88 37.03
CA ARG A 298 49.47 17.10 36.60
C ARG A 298 50.44 17.63 37.65
N ARG A 299 50.06 17.60 38.96
CA ARG A 299 50.94 17.98 40.02
C ARG A 299 52.18 17.06 40.15
N ARG A 300 52.07 15.81 39.63
CA ARG A 300 53.15 14.83 39.53
C ARG A 300 53.88 14.87 38.17
N GLY A 301 53.67 15.91 37.35
CA GLY A 301 54.38 16.13 36.10
C GLY A 301 53.81 15.40 34.88
N ALA A 302 52.60 14.84 34.96
CA ALA A 302 51.97 14.20 33.79
C ALA A 302 51.63 15.25 32.70
N SER A 303 52.02 14.96 31.47
CA SER A 303 51.68 15.80 30.30
C SER A 303 50.15 15.77 30.00
N THR A 304 49.68 16.80 29.29
CA THR A 304 48.28 16.92 28.88
C THR A 304 47.84 15.71 28.04
N ILE A 305 48.75 15.19 27.20
CA ILE A 305 48.55 14.00 26.38
C ILE A 305 48.36 12.74 27.26
N SER A 306 49.15 12.59 28.33
CA SER A 306 49.02 11.49 29.26
C SER A 306 47.72 11.52 30.04
N VAL A 307 47.21 12.69 30.40
CA VAL A 307 45.94 12.88 31.07
C VAL A 307 44.79 12.60 30.10
N LEU A 308 44.90 13.03 28.83
CA LEU A 308 43.94 12.73 27.79
C LEU A 308 43.90 11.21 27.49
N ALA A 309 45.07 10.57 27.35
CA ALA A 309 45.18 9.14 27.17
C ALA A 309 44.56 8.34 28.33
N PHE A 310 44.74 8.80 29.58
CA PHE A 310 44.10 8.21 30.75
C PHE A 310 42.56 8.33 30.71
N ALA A 311 42.03 9.48 30.26
CA ALA A 311 40.63 9.67 30.06
C ALA A 311 40.11 8.72 28.94
N ALA A 312 40.77 8.74 27.78
CA ALA A 312 40.40 7.95 26.60
C ALA A 312 40.45 6.43 26.84
N LEU A 313 41.46 5.93 27.55
CA LEU A 313 41.54 4.52 27.92
C LEU A 313 40.42 4.10 28.89
N GLY A 314 40.06 4.95 29.85
CA GLY A 314 38.99 4.68 30.79
C GLY A 314 37.61 4.66 30.10
N THR A 315 37.28 5.69 29.34
CA THR A 315 36.01 5.78 28.60
C THR A 315 35.99 4.79 27.45
N GLY A 316 37.08 4.64 26.70
CA GLY A 316 37.16 3.70 25.58
C GLY A 316 36.91 2.24 26.00
N SER A 317 37.51 1.80 27.13
CA SER A 317 37.28 0.45 27.66
C SER A 317 35.79 0.23 28.07
N ALA A 318 35.17 1.23 28.69
CA ALA A 318 33.76 1.16 29.06
C ALA A 318 32.82 1.19 27.84
N VAL A 319 33.15 2.03 26.85
CA VAL A 319 32.38 2.11 25.60
C VAL A 319 32.50 0.83 24.79
N VAL A 320 33.69 0.22 24.67
CA VAL A 320 33.88 -1.06 23.99
C VAL A 320 33.13 -2.19 24.72
N ALA A 321 33.21 -2.22 26.07
CA ALA A 321 32.39 -3.18 26.83
C ALA A 321 30.89 -2.99 26.59
N GLY A 322 30.42 -1.73 26.56
CA GLY A 322 29.04 -1.38 26.22
C GLY A 322 28.67 -1.77 24.80
N ALA A 323 29.58 -1.60 23.84
CA ALA A 323 29.36 -1.99 22.46
C ALA A 323 29.18 -3.53 22.32
N LEU A 324 30.05 -4.30 22.97
CA LEU A 324 29.94 -5.77 22.96
C LEU A 324 28.62 -6.25 23.60
N VAL A 325 28.29 -5.70 24.77
CA VAL A 325 27.02 -6.04 25.46
C VAL A 325 25.82 -5.59 24.65
N GLY A 326 25.86 -4.39 24.06
CA GLY A 326 24.79 -3.84 23.25
C GLY A 326 24.54 -4.63 21.96
N THR A 327 25.62 -4.98 21.24
CA THR A 327 25.52 -5.84 20.05
C THR A 327 24.94 -7.22 20.41
N GLY A 328 25.39 -7.81 21.52
CA GLY A 328 24.84 -9.09 22.00
C GLY A 328 23.36 -8.99 22.39
N ALA A 329 22.97 -7.94 23.12
CA ALA A 329 21.58 -7.69 23.48
C ALA A 329 20.70 -7.42 22.23
N GLY A 330 21.22 -6.65 21.26
CA GLY A 330 20.59 -6.41 19.98
C GLY A 330 20.40 -7.69 19.16
N TRP A 331 21.42 -8.58 19.16
CA TRP A 331 21.32 -9.88 18.52
C TRP A 331 20.24 -10.78 19.17
N VAL A 332 20.18 -10.83 20.50
CA VAL A 332 19.11 -11.56 21.22
C VAL A 332 17.73 -10.98 20.91
N ALA A 333 17.59 -9.65 20.92
CA ALA A 333 16.34 -9.00 20.57
C ALA A 333 15.93 -9.28 19.11
N ALA A 334 16.88 -9.23 18.17
CA ALA A 334 16.66 -9.61 16.77
C ALA A 334 16.21 -11.06 16.62
N LEU A 335 16.80 -11.97 17.39
CA LEU A 335 16.43 -13.39 17.42
C LEU A 335 15.00 -13.60 17.96
N LEU A 336 14.61 -12.85 19.00
CA LEU A 336 13.26 -12.91 19.56
C LEU A 336 12.22 -12.37 18.57
N VAL A 337 12.52 -11.25 17.93
CA VAL A 337 11.66 -10.67 16.89
C VAL A 337 11.48 -11.62 15.71
N ALA A 338 12.57 -12.26 15.27
CA ALA A 338 12.52 -13.23 14.17
C ALA A 338 11.74 -14.52 14.54
N ARG A 339 11.84 -14.99 15.80
CA ARG A 339 11.10 -16.17 16.27
C ARG A 339 9.60 -15.92 16.45
N ALA A 340 9.21 -14.70 16.73
CA ALA A 340 7.79 -14.33 16.84
C ALA A 340 7.04 -14.40 15.50
N GLN A 341 7.75 -14.71 14.40
CA GLN A 341 7.23 -14.67 13.05
C GLN A 341 7.59 -15.97 12.31
N PRO A 342 6.63 -16.68 11.70
CA PRO A 342 6.91 -17.85 10.87
C PRO A 342 7.50 -17.40 9.53
N LEU A 343 8.82 -17.29 9.43
CA LEU A 343 9.50 -16.82 8.23
C LEU A 343 10.67 -17.76 7.87
N HIS A 344 10.89 -17.95 6.59
CA HIS A 344 12.15 -18.41 6.02
C HIS A 344 12.98 -17.19 5.60
N PRO A 345 14.23 -17.03 5.93
CA PRO A 345 15.21 -17.98 6.47
C PRO A 345 15.12 -18.17 7.99
N PRO A 346 15.86 -19.16 8.57
CA PRO A 346 15.82 -19.44 9.99
C PRO A 346 16.25 -18.21 10.82
N ALA A 347 15.60 -18.00 11.97
CA ALA A 347 15.75 -16.81 12.82
C ALA A 347 17.22 -16.47 13.16
N ALA A 348 18.07 -17.47 13.31
CA ALA A 348 19.50 -17.28 13.59
C ALA A 348 20.26 -16.67 12.40
N ALA A 349 19.90 -17.01 11.16
CA ALA A 349 20.51 -16.45 9.97
C ALA A 349 20.11 -14.97 9.80
N LEU A 350 18.84 -14.64 10.03
CA LEU A 350 18.34 -13.28 10.01
C LEU A 350 19.02 -12.40 11.08
N ALA A 351 19.16 -12.90 12.31
CA ALA A 351 19.83 -12.18 13.38
C ALA A 351 21.32 -11.94 13.10
N ARG A 352 22.04 -12.91 12.51
CA ARG A 352 23.44 -12.71 12.08
C ARG A 352 23.54 -11.66 10.99
N ALA A 353 22.69 -11.75 9.98
CA ALA A 353 22.67 -10.81 8.88
C ALA A 353 22.36 -9.37 9.36
N ALA A 354 21.47 -9.22 10.34
CA ALA A 354 21.17 -7.92 10.94
C ALA A 354 22.38 -7.31 11.66
N VAL A 355 23.21 -8.12 12.33
CA VAL A 355 24.46 -7.63 12.93
C VAL A 355 25.46 -7.18 11.86
N VAL A 356 25.57 -7.94 10.76
CA VAL A 356 26.45 -7.56 9.63
C VAL A 356 26.01 -6.24 9.01
N ASP A 357 24.72 -6.04 8.77
CA ASP A 357 24.18 -4.80 8.22
C ASP A 357 24.39 -3.60 9.19
N ALA A 358 24.32 -3.84 10.49
CA ALA A 358 24.52 -2.81 11.50
C ALA A 358 26.00 -2.46 11.73
N LEU A 359 26.96 -3.26 11.26
CA LEU A 359 28.40 -3.03 11.54
C LEU A 359 28.91 -1.62 11.24
N PRO A 360 28.59 -0.99 10.08
CA PRO A 360 29.07 0.37 9.80
C PRO A 360 28.57 1.38 10.83
N SER A 361 27.27 1.32 11.16
CA SER A 361 26.66 2.21 12.15
C SER A 361 27.16 1.93 13.57
N LEU A 362 27.43 0.66 13.94
CA LEU A 362 28.02 0.30 15.23
C LEU A 362 29.43 0.89 15.39
N VAL A 363 30.27 0.81 14.35
CA VAL A 363 31.63 1.37 14.37
C VAL A 363 31.57 2.88 14.52
N VAL A 364 30.78 3.56 13.67
CA VAL A 364 30.65 5.02 13.71
C VAL A 364 30.12 5.51 15.06
N LEU A 365 29.05 4.91 15.57
CA LEU A 365 28.46 5.28 16.86
C LEU A 365 29.39 4.98 18.04
N THR A 366 30.17 3.90 17.97
CA THR A 366 31.19 3.58 18.99
C THR A 366 32.28 4.65 19.02
N LEU A 367 32.77 5.06 17.85
CA LEU A 367 33.76 6.14 17.74
C LEU A 367 33.21 7.47 18.28
N ILE A 368 31.98 7.83 17.88
CA ILE A 368 31.27 9.02 18.37
C ILE A 368 31.16 8.94 19.91
N ALA A 369 30.74 7.80 20.45
CA ALA A 369 30.60 7.60 21.90
C ALA A 369 31.94 7.79 22.61
N VAL A 370 33.05 7.23 22.10
CA VAL A 370 34.37 7.40 22.68
C VAL A 370 34.81 8.88 22.65
N VAL A 371 34.64 9.54 21.51
CA VAL A 371 35.03 10.94 21.35
C VAL A 371 34.23 11.84 22.28
N LEU A 372 32.89 11.73 22.29
CA LEU A 372 32.01 12.58 23.10
C LEU A 372 32.24 12.36 24.61
N THR A 373 32.32 11.09 25.07
CA THR A 373 32.51 10.77 26.47
C THR A 373 33.90 11.20 26.94
N THR A 374 34.93 11.03 26.12
CA THR A 374 36.30 11.52 26.41
C THR A 374 36.36 13.04 26.45
N ALA A 375 35.72 13.72 25.50
CA ALA A 375 35.63 15.18 25.47
C ALA A 375 34.99 15.74 26.75
N VAL A 376 33.89 15.13 27.20
CA VAL A 376 33.19 15.51 28.45
C VAL A 376 34.11 15.36 29.67
N LEU A 377 34.87 14.26 29.75
CA LEU A 377 35.79 14.04 30.87
C LEU A 377 37.02 14.94 30.84
N ALA A 378 37.61 15.16 29.67
CA ALA A 378 38.86 15.90 29.50
C ALA A 378 38.64 17.42 29.43
N TRP A 379 37.42 17.90 29.40
CA TRP A 379 37.09 19.32 29.28
C TRP A 379 37.73 20.15 30.42
N PRO A 380 38.50 21.21 30.14
CA PRO A 380 39.16 22.00 31.20
C PRO A 380 38.15 22.77 32.06
N SER A 381 38.33 22.69 33.37
CA SER A 381 37.51 23.35 34.38
C SER A 381 37.88 24.84 34.48
N GLY A 382 37.34 25.67 33.69
CA GLY A 382 37.63 27.12 33.67
C GLY A 382 37.21 27.82 32.37
N ARG A 383 36.77 27.06 31.38
CA ARG A 383 36.32 27.57 30.07
C ARG A 383 34.84 27.25 29.78
N ASP A 384 34.00 27.47 30.77
CA ASP A 384 32.55 27.16 30.61
C ASP A 384 31.90 28.01 29.51
N ALA A 385 32.37 29.24 29.24
CA ALA A 385 31.88 30.10 28.17
C ALA A 385 32.15 29.53 26.77
N THR A 386 33.34 28.96 26.53
CA THR A 386 33.66 28.34 25.21
C THR A 386 32.93 27.04 24.96
N ALA A 387 32.58 26.26 26.00
CA ALA A 387 31.75 25.07 25.88
C ALA A 387 30.33 25.42 25.42
N TRP A 388 29.76 26.51 25.90
CA TRP A 388 28.45 27.00 25.51
C TRP A 388 28.41 27.44 24.04
N HIS A 389 29.48 28.05 23.51
CA HIS A 389 29.51 28.39 22.08
C HIS A 389 29.52 27.17 21.18
N VAL A 390 30.16 26.06 21.57
CA VAL A 390 30.10 24.80 20.82
C VAL A 390 28.70 24.21 20.87
N VAL A 391 28.04 24.22 22.02
CA VAL A 391 26.64 23.78 22.17
C VAL A 391 25.71 24.67 21.34
N GLU A 392 25.90 25.97 21.34
CA GLU A 392 25.14 26.92 20.50
C GLU A 392 25.34 26.64 19.01
N LEU A 393 26.56 26.40 18.59
CA LEU A 393 26.88 26.10 17.19
C LEU A 393 26.26 24.78 16.73
N LEU A 394 26.27 23.76 17.57
CA LEU A 394 25.56 22.48 17.33
C LEU A 394 24.04 22.66 17.30
N ALA A 395 23.50 23.51 18.19
CA ALA A 395 22.06 23.81 18.22
C ALA A 395 21.64 24.55 16.94
N VAL A 396 22.36 25.60 16.58
CA VAL A 396 22.09 26.36 15.34
C VAL A 396 22.27 25.46 14.12
N GLY A 397 23.32 24.64 14.07
CA GLY A 397 23.56 23.68 13.00
C GLY A 397 22.42 22.66 12.86
N SER A 398 21.94 22.08 13.97
CA SER A 398 20.85 21.10 13.94
C SER A 398 19.51 21.73 13.55
N VAL A 399 19.21 22.95 14.04
CA VAL A 399 18.01 23.70 13.63
C VAL A 399 18.10 24.10 12.16
N ALA A 400 19.26 24.59 11.71
CA ALA A 400 19.46 24.97 10.31
C ALA A 400 19.33 23.77 9.38
N THR A 401 19.89 22.61 9.75
CA THR A 401 19.77 21.38 8.98
C THR A 401 18.31 20.90 8.95
N ALA A 402 17.62 20.92 10.09
CA ALA A 402 16.21 20.55 10.16
C ALA A 402 15.33 21.50 9.31
N ALA A 403 15.57 22.80 9.38
CA ALA A 403 14.84 23.78 8.57
C ALA A 403 15.12 23.63 7.07
N LEU A 404 16.37 23.35 6.68
CA LEU A 404 16.76 23.12 5.29
C LEU A 404 16.08 21.86 4.71
N VAL A 405 16.03 20.78 5.48
CA VAL A 405 15.36 19.53 5.06
C VAL A 405 13.84 19.73 4.96
N ALA A 406 13.24 20.44 5.92
CA ALA A 406 11.83 20.80 5.88
C ALA A 406 11.49 21.70 4.67
N ALA A 407 12.35 22.68 4.36
CA ALA A 407 12.17 23.57 3.21
C ALA A 407 12.28 22.83 1.87
N ARG A 408 13.20 21.87 1.74
CA ARG A 408 13.32 21.02 0.55
C ARG A 408 12.09 20.13 0.35
N GLY A 409 11.51 19.57 1.41
CA GLY A 409 10.27 18.80 1.34
C GLY A 409 9.05 19.63 0.96
N ALA A 410 9.03 20.91 1.33
CA ALA A 410 7.92 21.82 1.00
C ALA A 410 7.93 22.30 -0.47
N VAL A 411 9.06 22.23 -1.19
CA VAL A 411 9.20 22.68 -2.59
C VAL A 411 8.74 21.63 -3.62
N GLY A 412 8.23 20.47 -3.19
CA GLY A 412 7.43 19.58 -4.05
C GLY A 412 8.17 18.84 -5.17
N THR A 413 9.51 18.88 -5.23
CA THR A 413 10.30 18.23 -6.29
C THR A 413 11.01 16.94 -5.84
N ALA A 414 10.94 16.60 -4.56
CA ALA A 414 11.48 15.34 -4.07
C ALA A 414 10.35 14.31 -4.01
N THR A 415 10.50 13.19 -4.69
CA THR A 415 9.79 11.97 -4.36
C THR A 415 9.96 11.76 -2.85
N VAL A 416 8.92 12.04 -2.09
CA VAL A 416 8.90 12.11 -0.61
C VAL A 416 9.47 10.85 0.08
N GLY A 417 9.77 9.83 -0.68
CA GLY A 417 10.25 8.54 -0.22
C GLY A 417 11.74 8.27 -0.35
N GLY A 418 12.53 9.12 -0.97
CA GLY A 418 13.92 8.80 -1.35
C GLY A 418 15.01 9.39 -0.47
N ASP A 419 14.75 10.42 0.33
CA ASP A 419 15.80 11.11 1.07
C ASP A 419 15.94 10.57 2.50
N PRO A 420 17.06 9.88 2.85
CA PRO A 420 17.32 9.37 4.19
C PRO A 420 17.39 10.48 5.25
N LEU A 421 17.67 11.73 4.85
CA LEU A 421 17.68 12.87 5.76
C LEU A 421 16.29 13.22 6.29
N SER A 422 15.23 13.02 5.52
CA SER A 422 13.86 13.24 5.98
C SER A 422 13.48 12.32 7.15
N VAL A 423 14.01 11.11 7.19
CA VAL A 423 13.79 10.13 8.27
C VAL A 423 14.56 10.52 9.54
N ALA A 424 15.72 11.18 9.42
CA ALA A 424 16.51 11.67 10.56
C ALA A 424 15.95 12.96 11.16
N LEU A 425 15.09 13.69 10.46
CA LEU A 425 14.57 14.99 10.85
C LEU A 425 13.92 15.03 12.23
N PRO A 426 13.12 14.03 12.68
CA PRO A 426 12.56 14.03 14.04
C PRO A 426 13.64 14.05 15.13
N VAL A 427 14.72 13.29 14.95
CA VAL A 427 15.79 13.22 15.95
C VAL A 427 16.62 14.48 15.95
N LEU A 428 16.90 15.07 14.79
CA LEU A 428 17.57 16.36 14.68
C LEU A 428 16.77 17.46 15.37
N ALA A 429 15.46 17.51 15.17
CA ALA A 429 14.59 18.49 15.79
C ALA A 429 14.45 18.28 17.33
N LEU A 430 14.37 17.02 17.79
CA LEU A 430 14.38 16.70 19.23
C LEU A 430 15.73 17.08 19.88
N THR A 431 16.83 16.86 19.17
CA THR A 431 18.15 17.27 19.64
C THR A 431 18.25 18.79 19.74
N ALA A 432 17.73 19.51 18.75
CA ALA A 432 17.65 20.97 18.78
C ALA A 432 16.78 21.46 19.94
N ALA A 433 15.61 20.88 20.16
CA ALA A 433 14.74 21.21 21.29
C ALA A 433 15.41 20.94 22.64
N ALA A 434 16.15 19.83 22.75
CA ALA A 434 16.95 19.50 23.94
C ALA A 434 18.02 20.57 24.23
N LEU A 435 18.73 21.03 23.20
CA LEU A 435 19.74 22.08 23.33
C LEU A 435 19.11 23.42 23.68
N VAL A 436 17.97 23.77 23.11
CA VAL A 436 17.20 24.98 23.47
C VAL A 436 16.72 24.91 24.92
N ALA A 437 16.14 23.78 25.35
CA ALA A 437 15.71 23.58 26.73
C ALA A 437 16.89 23.69 27.72
N ALA A 438 18.01 23.09 27.36
CA ALA A 438 19.27 23.18 28.09
C ALA A 438 19.75 24.62 28.25
N ARG A 439 19.66 25.40 27.19
CA ARG A 439 20.09 26.83 27.19
C ARG A 439 19.15 27.73 27.99
N LEU A 440 17.85 27.48 27.92
CA LEU A 440 16.85 28.26 28.62
C LEU A 440 16.75 27.93 30.09
N TRP A 441 17.34 26.81 30.53
CA TRP A 441 17.27 26.34 31.92
C TRP A 441 17.82 27.35 32.94
N GLU A 442 19.05 27.86 32.73
CA GLU A 442 19.74 28.75 33.67
C GLU A 442 19.01 30.08 33.89
N PRO A 443 18.63 30.83 32.82
CA PRO A 443 17.86 32.07 32.99
C PRO A 443 16.45 31.82 33.58
N LEU A 444 15.83 30.69 33.26
CA LEU A 444 14.53 30.33 33.82
C LEU A 444 14.66 30.03 35.33
N ALA A 445 15.62 29.20 35.72
CA ALA A 445 15.85 28.85 37.12
C ALA A 445 16.18 30.06 37.97
N SER A 446 16.98 31.01 37.44
CA SER A 446 17.34 32.26 38.13
C SER A 446 16.14 33.20 38.29
N ARG A 447 15.27 33.31 37.29
CA ARG A 447 14.00 34.07 37.37
C ARG A 447 13.01 33.44 38.37
N VAL A 448 12.80 32.12 38.26
CA VAL A 448 11.90 31.39 39.20
C VAL A 448 12.40 31.52 40.65
N SER A 449 13.72 31.46 40.90
CA SER A 449 14.25 31.59 42.26
C SER A 449 14.00 32.97 42.84
N ARG A 450 13.88 34.05 42.04
CA ARG A 450 13.56 35.41 42.47
C ARG A 450 12.05 35.59 42.73
N LEU A 451 11.19 34.88 41.99
CA LEU A 451 9.73 34.99 42.10
C LEU A 451 9.15 34.16 43.25
N LEU A 452 9.87 33.16 43.75
CA LEU A 452 9.43 32.31 44.82
C LEU A 452 9.35 33.10 46.14
N PRO A 453 8.26 32.95 46.95
CA PRO A 453 8.13 33.63 48.23
C PRO A 453 9.18 33.18 49.23
N ALA A 454 9.53 34.06 50.20
CA ALA A 454 10.57 33.78 51.19
C ALA A 454 10.28 32.51 52.02
N SER A 455 8.98 32.17 52.22
CA SER A 455 8.52 30.96 52.90
C SER A 455 8.85 29.66 52.15
N ALA A 456 9.06 29.68 50.82
CA ALA A 456 9.38 28.52 50.02
C ALA A 456 10.88 28.14 50.02
N VAL A 457 11.48 28.04 51.23
CA VAL A 457 12.93 27.81 51.47
C VAL A 457 13.44 26.60 50.70
N ALA A 458 12.73 25.47 50.69
CA ALA A 458 13.13 24.27 50.00
C ALA A 458 13.22 24.45 48.47
N ALA A 459 12.27 25.15 47.83
CA ALA A 459 12.27 25.42 46.42
C ALA A 459 13.37 26.43 46.00
N ARG A 460 13.59 27.44 46.80
CA ARG A 460 14.70 28.41 46.59
C ARG A 460 16.07 27.74 46.69
N LEU A 461 16.29 26.91 47.70
CA LEU A 461 17.52 26.11 47.81
C LEU A 461 17.72 25.19 46.59
N ALA A 462 16.63 24.55 46.11
CA ALA A 462 16.67 23.71 44.90
C ALA A 462 17.10 24.53 43.69
N ALA A 463 16.47 25.67 43.43
CA ALA A 463 16.76 26.51 42.29
C ALA A 463 18.20 27.06 42.33
N ALA A 464 18.65 27.56 43.50
CA ALA A 464 20.00 28.08 43.70
C ALA A 464 21.08 27.01 43.48
N SER A 465 20.84 25.77 43.91
CA SER A 465 21.79 24.68 43.71
C SER A 465 21.88 24.23 42.25
N GLY A 466 20.78 24.28 41.48
CA GLY A 466 20.75 23.98 40.04
C GLY A 466 21.61 24.99 39.23
N VAL A 467 21.57 26.28 39.59
CA VAL A 467 22.36 27.33 38.95
C VAL A 467 23.85 27.19 39.31
N ARG A 468 24.19 26.75 40.50
CA ARG A 468 25.62 26.55 40.92
C ARG A 468 26.32 25.38 40.19
N ARG A 469 25.58 24.42 39.59
CA ARG A 469 26.14 23.26 38.89
C ARG A 469 25.44 23.04 37.56
N PRO A 470 25.60 23.98 36.62
CA PRO A 470 24.74 24.01 35.43
C PRO A 470 24.89 22.78 34.54
N LEU A 471 26.10 22.29 34.29
CA LEU A 471 26.35 21.25 33.27
C LEU A 471 25.55 19.96 33.48
N ARG A 472 25.45 19.46 34.70
CA ARG A 472 24.74 18.23 35.02
C ARG A 472 23.26 18.39 34.87
N THR A 473 22.69 19.44 35.41
CA THR A 473 21.25 19.75 35.33
C THR A 473 20.85 20.01 33.90
N VAL A 474 21.64 20.78 33.17
CA VAL A 474 21.41 21.13 31.76
C VAL A 474 21.40 19.90 30.84
N VAL A 475 22.39 19.00 30.96
CA VAL A 475 22.45 17.78 30.16
C VAL A 475 21.27 16.84 30.50
N THR A 476 20.90 16.77 31.81
CA THR A 476 19.73 15.97 32.21
C THR A 476 18.43 16.56 31.70
N VAL A 477 18.23 17.89 31.81
CA VAL A 477 17.03 18.57 31.26
C VAL A 477 16.93 18.37 29.76
N GLY A 478 18.03 18.57 29.02
CA GLY A 478 18.06 18.37 27.57
C GLY A 478 17.69 16.94 27.20
N PHE A 479 18.28 15.94 27.87
CA PHE A 479 17.98 14.54 27.61
C PHE A 479 16.53 14.17 27.92
N VAL A 480 16.01 14.62 29.07
CA VAL A 480 14.58 14.39 29.45
C VAL A 480 13.64 15.07 28.46
N THR A 481 13.96 16.28 27.99
CA THR A 481 13.22 17.00 26.95
C THR A 481 13.12 16.17 25.66
N ALA A 482 14.27 15.65 25.18
CA ALA A 482 14.31 14.84 23.99
C ALA A 482 13.54 13.53 24.14
N ALA A 483 13.65 12.87 25.31
CA ALA A 483 12.91 11.63 25.59
C ALA A 483 11.39 11.85 25.62
N ILE A 484 10.92 12.92 26.28
CA ILE A 484 9.49 13.26 26.34
C ILE A 484 8.98 13.64 24.94
N GLY A 485 9.71 14.48 24.20
CA GLY A 485 9.36 14.84 22.83
C GLY A 485 9.27 13.63 21.92
N GLY A 486 10.20 12.67 22.07
CA GLY A 486 10.20 11.41 21.35
C GLY A 486 8.97 10.54 21.63
N VAL A 487 8.54 10.46 22.89
CA VAL A 487 7.31 9.72 23.27
C VAL A 487 6.06 10.36 22.67
N VAL A 488 5.95 11.69 22.73
CA VAL A 488 4.83 12.44 22.14
C VAL A 488 4.81 12.26 20.63
N PHE A 489 5.96 12.37 19.98
CA PHE A 489 6.08 12.17 18.54
C PHE A 489 5.75 10.73 18.12
N ALA A 490 6.25 9.71 18.82
CA ALA A 490 5.97 8.31 18.52
C ALA A 490 4.46 7.99 18.64
N GLY A 491 3.80 8.53 19.67
CA GLY A 491 2.36 8.41 19.85
C GLY A 491 1.55 9.08 18.75
N ALA A 492 1.93 10.29 18.37
CA ALA A 492 1.29 11.03 17.29
C ALA A 492 1.53 10.37 15.93
N TYR A 493 2.73 9.87 15.67
CA TYR A 493 3.04 9.12 14.46
C TYR A 493 2.16 7.89 14.30
N ARG A 494 2.02 7.09 15.37
CA ARG A 494 1.13 5.93 15.38
C ARG A 494 -0.33 6.33 15.15
N ALA A 495 -0.82 7.37 15.83
CA ALA A 495 -2.19 7.84 15.66
C ALA A 495 -2.45 8.35 14.23
N THR A 496 -1.47 9.03 13.62
CA THR A 496 -1.51 9.50 12.24
C THR A 496 -1.60 8.32 11.25
N LEU A 497 -0.81 7.27 11.45
CA LEU A 497 -0.90 6.07 10.62
C LEU A 497 -2.26 5.38 10.75
N GLN A 498 -2.77 5.23 11.97
CA GLN A 498 -4.08 4.61 12.21
C GLN A 498 -5.25 5.41 11.63
N SER A 499 -5.20 6.74 11.70
CA SER A 499 -6.21 7.58 11.04
C SER A 499 -6.06 7.54 9.52
N GLY A 500 -4.83 7.52 9.03
CA GLY A 500 -4.53 7.45 7.61
C GLY A 500 -4.96 6.13 6.97
N SER A 501 -4.75 4.99 7.64
CA SER A 501 -5.23 3.70 7.15
C SER A 501 -6.76 3.66 7.04
N ALA A 502 -7.47 4.28 7.98
CA ALA A 502 -8.93 4.40 7.92
C ALA A 502 -9.39 5.34 6.79
N ASP A 503 -8.66 6.45 6.54
CA ASP A 503 -8.97 7.38 5.45
C ASP A 503 -8.68 6.74 4.08
N THR A 504 -7.58 6.01 3.95
CA THR A 504 -7.22 5.29 2.72
C THR A 504 -8.18 4.13 2.46
N ALA A 505 -8.58 3.37 3.50
CA ALA A 505 -9.58 2.32 3.35
C ALA A 505 -10.93 2.88 2.87
N ALA A 506 -11.35 4.03 3.40
CA ALA A 506 -12.56 4.72 2.95
C ALA A 506 -12.42 5.31 1.53
N PHE A 507 -11.21 5.62 1.10
CA PHE A 507 -10.94 6.06 -0.27
C PHE A 507 -10.98 4.89 -1.27
N ASP A 508 -10.43 3.73 -0.92
CA ASP A 508 -10.39 2.53 -1.76
C ASP A 508 -11.74 1.80 -1.79
N VAL A 509 -12.48 1.82 -0.66
CA VAL A 509 -13.79 1.23 -0.47
C VAL A 509 -14.71 2.29 0.16
N PRO A 510 -15.39 3.11 -0.66
CA PRO A 510 -16.06 4.31 -0.18
C PRO A 510 -17.34 4.05 0.64
N THR A 511 -17.91 2.85 0.51
CA THR A 511 -19.05 2.36 1.28
C THR A 511 -18.62 1.19 2.18
N ALA A 512 -19.54 0.41 2.73
CA ALA A 512 -19.17 -0.74 3.56
C ALA A 512 -18.47 -1.84 2.76
N ALA A 513 -18.90 -2.08 1.51
CA ALA A 513 -18.25 -3.02 0.60
C ALA A 513 -18.28 -2.53 -0.84
N ARG A 514 -17.25 -2.91 -1.58
CA ARG A 514 -17.14 -2.79 -3.03
C ARG A 514 -17.12 -4.18 -3.63
N ILE A 515 -18.09 -4.46 -4.49
CA ILE A 515 -18.33 -5.78 -5.07
C ILE A 515 -18.08 -5.65 -6.56
N THR A 516 -17.16 -6.46 -7.09
CA THR A 516 -16.88 -6.53 -8.52
C THR A 516 -17.57 -7.77 -9.04
N VAL A 517 -18.48 -7.59 -9.98
CA VAL A 517 -19.20 -8.68 -10.63
C VAL A 517 -18.36 -9.14 -11.82
N GLY A 518 -18.09 -10.43 -11.89
CA GLY A 518 -17.28 -11.01 -12.98
C GLY A 518 -18.00 -10.88 -14.32
N ALA A 519 -17.25 -10.85 -15.42
CA ALA A 519 -17.74 -10.71 -16.80
C ALA A 519 -18.60 -11.92 -17.29
N GLN A 520 -19.00 -12.83 -16.43
CA GLN A 520 -19.66 -14.11 -16.79
C GLN A 520 -21.18 -14.03 -16.91
N GLY A 521 -21.72 -12.97 -17.48
CA GLY A 521 -23.16 -12.91 -17.77
C GLY A 521 -24.02 -12.50 -16.57
N ASP A 522 -23.43 -12.25 -15.42
CA ASP A 522 -24.12 -11.69 -14.27
C ASP A 522 -24.28 -10.19 -14.46
N ASP A 523 -25.51 -9.77 -14.63
CA ASP A 523 -25.86 -8.37 -14.79
C ASP A 523 -25.89 -7.65 -13.45
N PRO A 524 -24.96 -6.69 -13.16
CA PRO A 524 -24.91 -6.00 -11.89
C PRO A 524 -26.21 -5.30 -11.51
N VAL A 525 -26.93 -4.75 -12.47
CA VAL A 525 -28.23 -4.08 -12.23
C VAL A 525 -29.29 -5.09 -11.82
N GLY A 526 -29.36 -6.24 -12.50
CA GLY A 526 -30.26 -7.32 -12.13
C GLY A 526 -29.89 -7.98 -10.81
N LEU A 527 -28.61 -8.03 -10.46
CA LEU A 527 -28.13 -8.45 -9.14
C LEU A 527 -28.48 -7.43 -8.06
N GLN A 528 -28.36 -6.13 -8.34
CA GLN A 528 -28.79 -5.06 -7.43
C GLN A 528 -30.28 -5.18 -7.11
N ALA A 529 -31.14 -5.36 -8.14
CA ALA A 529 -32.58 -5.50 -7.97
C ALA A 529 -33.00 -6.73 -7.14
N ARG A 530 -32.17 -7.78 -7.14
CA ARG A 530 -32.36 -9.04 -6.38
C ARG A 530 -31.45 -9.13 -5.15
N SER A 531 -30.90 -7.98 -4.71
CA SER A 531 -29.87 -7.96 -3.70
C SER A 531 -30.36 -8.50 -2.35
N PRO A 532 -29.73 -9.55 -1.80
CA PRO A 532 -29.94 -9.97 -0.43
C PRO A 532 -29.17 -9.11 0.57
N LEU A 533 -28.49 -8.07 0.09
CA LEU A 533 -27.59 -7.23 0.92
C LEU A 533 -28.40 -6.41 1.90
N PRO A 534 -27.99 -6.41 3.19
CA PRO A 534 -28.68 -5.63 4.21
C PRO A 534 -28.31 -4.14 4.03
N GLY A 535 -29.15 -3.37 3.39
CA GLY A 535 -28.94 -1.93 3.20
C GLY A 535 -29.01 -1.49 1.73
N ALA A 536 -28.63 -0.27 1.47
CA ALA A 536 -28.57 0.28 0.12
C ALA A 536 -27.39 -0.33 -0.66
N ALA A 537 -27.66 -0.76 -1.87
CA ALA A 537 -26.65 -1.26 -2.79
C ALA A 537 -26.91 -0.65 -4.18
N ASP A 538 -25.93 0.05 -4.72
CA ASP A 538 -26.06 0.76 -5.98
C ASP A 538 -25.00 0.30 -6.99
N ALA A 539 -25.42 0.14 -8.23
CA ALA A 539 -24.54 -0.21 -9.33
C ALA A 539 -23.67 0.97 -9.74
N VAL A 540 -22.41 0.71 -10.04
CA VAL A 540 -21.40 1.69 -10.42
C VAL A 540 -20.79 1.34 -11.76
N LEU A 541 -20.75 2.30 -12.65
CA LEU A 541 -20.17 2.17 -13.99
C LEU A 541 -18.74 2.71 -13.96
N ARG A 542 -17.76 1.88 -14.31
CA ARG A 542 -16.37 2.28 -14.42
C ARG A 542 -15.84 2.04 -15.83
N THR A 543 -15.19 3.03 -16.40
CA THR A 543 -14.52 2.91 -17.70
C THR A 543 -13.27 3.77 -17.77
N VAL A 544 -12.51 3.61 -18.82
CA VAL A 544 -11.35 4.46 -19.12
C VAL A 544 -11.62 5.16 -20.45
N ALA A 545 -11.39 6.46 -20.48
CA ALA A 545 -11.53 7.26 -21.69
C ALA A 545 -10.20 7.93 -22.06
N GLY A 546 -9.97 8.15 -23.34
CA GLY A 546 -8.92 9.01 -23.85
C GLY A 546 -9.40 10.47 -23.85
N LEU A 547 -8.63 11.41 -23.32
CA LEU A 547 -8.90 12.85 -23.48
C LEU A 547 -8.31 13.33 -24.81
N ARG A 548 -9.13 13.65 -25.77
CA ARG A 548 -8.67 14.25 -27.04
C ARG A 548 -8.36 15.72 -26.86
N THR A 549 -7.07 16.06 -26.95
CA THR A 549 -6.57 17.45 -26.97
C THR A 549 -5.91 17.84 -28.31
N SER A 550 -5.46 16.85 -29.07
CA SER A 550 -4.93 17.01 -30.44
C SER A 550 -5.15 15.70 -31.21
N ALA A 551 -4.93 15.68 -32.50
CA ALA A 551 -5.29 14.55 -33.36
C ALA A 551 -4.55 13.22 -33.07
N THR A 552 -3.58 13.17 -32.19
CA THR A 552 -2.63 12.03 -32.13
C THR A 552 -2.40 11.39 -30.76
N THR A 553 -2.74 11.98 -29.63
CA THR A 553 -2.48 11.34 -28.32
C THR A 553 -3.50 11.79 -27.26
N GLY A 554 -4.29 10.88 -26.80
CA GLY A 554 -5.20 11.10 -25.66
C GLY A 554 -4.59 10.61 -24.35
N ASP A 555 -4.51 11.48 -23.34
CA ASP A 555 -4.20 11.04 -21.98
C ASP A 555 -5.36 10.18 -21.45
N ALA A 556 -5.05 9.00 -20.95
CA ALA A 556 -6.05 8.14 -20.33
C ALA A 556 -6.58 8.75 -19.01
N VAL A 557 -7.89 8.74 -18.86
CA VAL A 557 -8.60 9.23 -17.67
C VAL A 557 -9.59 8.18 -17.21
N GLN A 558 -9.69 7.99 -15.89
CA GLN A 558 -10.71 7.09 -15.33
C GLN A 558 -12.04 7.80 -15.27
N VAL A 559 -13.09 7.16 -15.77
CA VAL A 559 -14.47 7.70 -15.76
C VAL A 559 -15.34 6.83 -14.88
N LEU A 560 -16.05 7.46 -13.96
CA LEU A 560 -16.92 6.81 -12.98
C LEU A 560 -18.35 7.36 -13.13
N GLY A 561 -19.30 6.49 -13.38
CA GLY A 561 -20.74 6.79 -13.41
C GLY A 561 -21.39 6.36 -12.10
N LEU A 562 -22.03 7.30 -11.40
CA LEU A 562 -22.66 7.08 -10.09
C LEU A 562 -24.08 7.60 -10.10
N ASP A 563 -24.98 6.91 -9.40
CA ASP A 563 -26.30 7.42 -9.09
C ASP A 563 -26.23 8.43 -7.93
N ALA A 564 -27.13 9.41 -7.92
CA ALA A 564 -27.19 10.43 -6.87
C ALA A 564 -27.38 9.83 -5.47
N THR A 565 -28.00 8.66 -5.37
CA THR A 565 -28.25 7.89 -4.15
C THR A 565 -26.98 7.37 -3.48
N VAL A 566 -25.90 7.16 -4.25
CA VAL A 566 -24.61 6.66 -3.73
C VAL A 566 -23.83 7.73 -2.98
N LEU A 567 -23.93 8.98 -3.44
CA LEU A 567 -23.08 10.07 -2.94
C LEU A 567 -23.17 10.28 -1.42
N PRO A 568 -24.37 10.27 -0.80
CA PRO A 568 -24.48 10.38 0.67
C PRO A 568 -23.95 9.17 1.45
N LEU A 569 -23.77 8.02 0.78
CA LEU A 569 -23.29 6.77 1.39
C LEU A 569 -21.76 6.70 1.44
N ILE A 570 -21.08 7.61 0.74
CA ILE A 570 -19.60 7.66 0.75
C ILE A 570 -19.13 8.06 2.14
N SER A 571 -18.39 7.16 2.77
CA SER A 571 -17.85 7.35 4.10
C SER A 571 -16.75 8.41 4.13
N ARG A 572 -16.68 9.18 5.23
CA ARG A 572 -15.64 10.20 5.43
C ARG A 572 -15.53 11.20 4.27
N TRP A 573 -16.62 11.72 3.78
CA TRP A 573 -16.71 12.61 2.62
C TRP A 573 -15.65 13.73 2.62
N ASP A 574 -15.51 14.46 3.73
CA ASP A 574 -14.53 15.55 3.89
C ASP A 574 -13.08 15.08 3.67
N ARG A 575 -12.81 13.81 3.94
CA ARG A 575 -11.49 13.20 3.82
C ARG A 575 -11.27 12.61 2.43
N THR A 576 -12.24 11.90 1.92
CA THR A 576 -12.17 11.15 0.66
C THR A 576 -12.41 12.00 -0.57
N VAL A 577 -13.28 13.00 -0.51
CA VAL A 577 -13.60 13.93 -1.61
C VAL A 577 -12.99 15.32 -1.34
N GLY A 578 -13.21 15.88 -0.15
CA GLY A 578 -12.50 17.07 0.34
C GLY A 578 -13.06 18.42 -0.08
N ALA A 579 -14.10 18.50 -0.90
CA ALA A 579 -14.77 19.72 -1.31
C ALA A 579 -16.21 19.43 -1.68
N SER A 580 -17.08 20.43 -1.64
CA SER A 580 -18.53 20.35 -1.89
C SER A 580 -19.27 19.38 -0.94
N SER A 581 -20.58 19.47 -0.91
CA SER A 581 -21.44 18.50 -0.23
C SER A 581 -21.95 17.43 -1.20
N PRO A 582 -22.35 16.25 -0.72
CA PRO A 582 -22.98 15.24 -1.57
C PRO A 582 -24.18 15.76 -2.36
N SER A 583 -24.99 16.62 -1.74
CA SER A 583 -26.18 17.21 -2.36
C SER A 583 -25.85 18.23 -3.45
N GLU A 584 -24.81 19.06 -3.26
CA GLU A 584 -24.32 19.98 -4.29
C GLU A 584 -23.77 19.22 -5.49
N MET A 585 -23.01 18.18 -5.25
CA MET A 585 -22.49 17.33 -6.31
C MET A 585 -23.60 16.61 -7.06
N SER A 586 -24.57 16.03 -6.36
CA SER A 586 -25.74 15.39 -6.96
C SER A 586 -26.51 16.36 -7.86
N GLY A 587 -26.79 17.60 -7.39
CA GLY A 587 -27.45 18.62 -8.18
C GLY A 587 -26.64 19.06 -9.41
N SER A 588 -25.29 19.11 -9.29
CA SER A 588 -24.44 19.51 -10.41
C SER A 588 -24.36 18.44 -11.51
N LEU A 589 -24.41 17.17 -11.14
CA LEU A 589 -24.34 16.04 -12.07
C LEU A 589 -25.70 15.69 -12.70
N ALA A 590 -26.81 16.12 -12.12
CA ALA A 590 -28.14 15.78 -12.61
C ALA A 590 -28.27 16.04 -14.11
N SER A 591 -28.63 15.01 -14.84
CA SER A 591 -28.81 14.99 -16.29
C SER A 591 -30.27 14.63 -16.64
N ALA A 592 -30.75 15.03 -17.81
CA ALA A 592 -32.02 14.56 -18.31
C ALA A 592 -31.93 13.04 -18.57
N ALA A 593 -33.02 12.34 -18.26
CA ALA A 593 -33.12 10.92 -18.60
C ALA A 593 -32.93 10.70 -20.11
N PRO A 594 -32.18 9.69 -20.55
CA PRO A 594 -32.06 9.36 -21.96
C PRO A 594 -33.45 9.02 -22.54
N ALA A 595 -33.61 9.26 -23.84
CA ALA A 595 -34.84 8.91 -24.53
C ALA A 595 -35.09 7.40 -24.46
N SER A 596 -36.26 6.99 -24.01
CA SER A 596 -36.67 5.58 -24.00
C SER A 596 -36.98 5.10 -25.42
N GLY A 597 -36.68 3.82 -25.69
CA GLY A 597 -37.01 3.19 -26.98
C GLY A 597 -38.48 2.87 -27.17
N LEU A 598 -38.80 2.02 -28.13
CA LEU A 598 -40.14 1.54 -28.39
C LEU A 598 -40.58 0.56 -27.31
N ALA A 599 -41.64 0.87 -26.57
CA ALA A 599 -42.18 -0.02 -25.57
C ALA A 599 -42.78 -1.29 -26.22
N LEU A 600 -42.31 -2.43 -25.76
CA LEU A 600 -42.82 -3.74 -26.21
C LEU A 600 -44.02 -4.17 -25.35
N PRO A 601 -44.99 -4.94 -25.94
CA PRO A 601 -46.10 -5.50 -25.17
C PRO A 601 -45.62 -6.39 -24.04
N VAL A 602 -46.33 -6.33 -22.90
CA VAL A 602 -46.04 -7.17 -21.74
C VAL A 602 -46.09 -8.67 -22.14
N GLY A 603 -45.11 -9.44 -21.74
CA GLY A 603 -45.01 -10.86 -22.05
C GLY A 603 -44.49 -11.18 -23.45
N THR A 604 -43.92 -10.21 -24.18
CA THR A 604 -43.31 -10.46 -25.50
C THR A 604 -42.11 -11.43 -25.34
N ARG A 605 -42.24 -12.63 -25.86
CA ARG A 605 -41.18 -13.66 -25.90
C ARG A 605 -40.42 -13.72 -27.20
N THR A 606 -40.96 -13.09 -28.26
CA THR A 606 -40.35 -13.07 -29.58
C THR A 606 -40.47 -11.67 -30.15
N LEU A 607 -39.36 -11.05 -30.45
CA LEU A 607 -39.31 -9.81 -31.17
C LEU A 607 -39.44 -10.12 -32.67
N ARG A 608 -40.40 -9.45 -33.32
CA ARG A 608 -40.61 -9.57 -34.77
C ARG A 608 -40.65 -8.18 -35.38
N LEU A 609 -39.66 -7.89 -36.25
CA LEU A 609 -39.54 -6.64 -36.99
C LEU A 609 -39.94 -6.91 -38.45
N PRO A 610 -41.05 -6.40 -38.93
CA PRO A 610 -41.43 -6.54 -40.34
C PRO A 610 -40.36 -5.91 -41.25
N VAL A 611 -39.94 -6.62 -42.29
CA VAL A 611 -39.02 -6.13 -43.33
C VAL A 611 -39.89 -5.66 -44.51
N LEU A 612 -40.02 -4.38 -44.70
CA LEU A 612 -40.79 -3.78 -45.77
C LEU A 612 -40.07 -3.83 -47.10
N SER A 613 -38.77 -3.69 -47.06
CA SER A 613 -37.86 -3.92 -48.19
C SER A 613 -36.44 -4.12 -47.71
N TRP A 614 -35.65 -4.94 -48.38
CA TRP A 614 -34.23 -5.12 -48.14
C TRP A 614 -33.47 -5.26 -49.44
N THR A 615 -32.79 -4.20 -49.83
CA THR A 615 -31.92 -4.18 -51.00
C THR A 615 -30.48 -4.43 -50.49
N ARG A 616 -29.90 -5.55 -50.85
CA ARG A 616 -28.53 -5.93 -50.53
C ARG A 616 -27.87 -6.56 -51.76
N ALA A 617 -26.57 -6.35 -51.89
CA ALA A 617 -25.80 -6.83 -53.03
C ALA A 617 -25.68 -8.36 -53.06
N ALA A 618 -25.75 -9.03 -51.86
CA ALA A 618 -25.74 -10.48 -51.77
C ALA A 618 -26.67 -10.96 -50.61
N PRO A 619 -27.25 -12.14 -50.70
CA PRO A 619 -27.98 -12.74 -49.58
C PRO A 619 -26.98 -13.16 -48.49
N GLY A 620 -27.22 -12.82 -47.28
CA GLY A 620 -26.27 -13.01 -46.14
C GLY A 620 -25.36 -11.80 -45.93
N GLY A 621 -24.35 -11.93 -45.11
CA GLY A 621 -23.32 -10.93 -44.88
C GLY A 621 -23.65 -9.87 -43.84
N VAL A 622 -24.86 -9.76 -43.34
CA VAL A 622 -25.28 -8.76 -42.35
C VAL A 622 -25.96 -9.39 -41.18
N ASP A 623 -25.37 -9.25 -39.99
CA ASP A 623 -26.03 -9.56 -38.73
C ASP A 623 -26.77 -8.31 -38.22
N VAL A 624 -28.02 -8.48 -37.88
CA VAL A 624 -28.86 -7.47 -37.21
C VAL A 624 -29.09 -7.89 -35.77
N VAL A 625 -28.69 -7.06 -34.81
CA VAL A 625 -28.95 -7.29 -33.41
C VAL A 625 -29.92 -6.22 -32.90
N ALA A 626 -31.03 -6.64 -32.31
CA ALA A 626 -31.92 -5.75 -31.58
C ALA A 626 -31.50 -5.68 -30.11
N TRP A 627 -31.42 -4.50 -29.55
CA TRP A 627 -31.11 -4.29 -28.15
C TRP A 627 -32.40 -3.94 -27.42
N VAL A 628 -32.68 -4.69 -26.37
CA VAL A 628 -33.84 -4.46 -25.52
C VAL A 628 -33.40 -4.10 -24.12
N THR A 629 -34.05 -3.11 -23.53
CA THR A 629 -33.76 -2.62 -22.18
C THR A 629 -34.98 -2.88 -21.31
N ALA A 630 -34.73 -3.49 -20.14
CA ALA A 630 -35.72 -3.71 -19.10
C ALA A 630 -36.01 -2.41 -18.32
N SER A 631 -37.08 -2.40 -17.54
CA SER A 631 -37.42 -1.24 -16.66
C SER A 631 -36.36 -0.94 -15.61
N ASP A 632 -35.54 -1.92 -15.23
CA ASP A 632 -34.40 -1.78 -14.31
C ASP A 632 -33.10 -1.34 -14.99
N GLY A 633 -33.15 -1.02 -16.30
CA GLY A 633 -32.02 -0.55 -17.11
C GLY A 633 -31.12 -1.64 -17.67
N ARG A 634 -31.48 -2.93 -17.51
CA ARG A 634 -30.73 -4.03 -18.14
C ARG A 634 -30.90 -3.98 -19.65
N GLU A 635 -29.79 -3.94 -20.36
CA GLU A 635 -29.78 -4.01 -21.82
C GLU A 635 -29.27 -5.37 -22.30
N ARG A 636 -29.96 -5.96 -23.29
CA ARG A 636 -29.60 -7.26 -23.89
C ARG A 636 -29.70 -7.21 -25.40
N GLY A 637 -28.67 -7.68 -26.07
CA GLY A 637 -28.68 -7.86 -27.53
C GLY A 637 -29.36 -9.15 -27.91
N ILE A 638 -30.28 -9.08 -28.82
CA ILE A 638 -31.03 -10.17 -29.41
C ILE A 638 -30.61 -10.32 -30.86
N PRO A 639 -29.84 -11.38 -31.23
CA PRO A 639 -29.56 -11.63 -32.63
C PRO A 639 -30.88 -11.92 -33.40
N LEU A 640 -31.08 -11.20 -34.49
CA LEU A 640 -32.26 -11.35 -35.33
C LEU A 640 -31.94 -12.19 -36.58
N THR A 641 -32.72 -13.19 -36.84
CA THR A 641 -32.65 -14.02 -38.06
C THR A 641 -33.74 -13.60 -39.03
N ALA A 642 -33.41 -13.55 -40.30
CA ALA A 642 -34.37 -13.28 -41.35
C ALA A 642 -35.26 -14.50 -41.60
N THR A 643 -36.55 -14.37 -41.33
CA THR A 643 -37.56 -15.44 -41.53
C THR A 643 -38.70 -14.88 -42.37
N GLY A 644 -38.68 -15.15 -43.70
CA GLY A 644 -39.60 -14.59 -44.63
C GLY A 644 -39.50 -13.05 -44.74
N GLU A 645 -40.60 -12.34 -44.49
CA GLU A 645 -40.70 -10.87 -44.53
C GLU A 645 -40.45 -10.21 -43.16
N ALA A 646 -39.77 -10.89 -42.25
CA ALA A 646 -39.48 -10.33 -40.93
C ALA A 646 -38.11 -10.74 -40.40
N LEU A 647 -37.52 -9.90 -39.56
CA LEU A 647 -36.41 -10.24 -38.65
C LEU A 647 -37.01 -10.71 -37.33
N VAL A 648 -36.57 -11.87 -36.86
CA VAL A 648 -37.16 -12.52 -35.66
C VAL A 648 -36.05 -12.95 -34.70
N GLY A 649 -36.22 -12.66 -33.40
CA GLY A 649 -35.32 -13.10 -32.36
C GLY A 649 -36.05 -13.38 -31.03
N PRO A 650 -35.52 -14.29 -30.17
CA PRO A 650 -36.13 -14.59 -28.87
C PRO A 650 -35.83 -13.44 -27.87
N VAL A 651 -36.87 -12.92 -27.24
CA VAL A 651 -36.73 -11.93 -26.15
C VAL A 651 -36.48 -12.70 -24.84
N PRO A 652 -35.34 -12.43 -24.14
CA PRO A 652 -35.13 -13.02 -22.83
C PRO A 652 -36.17 -12.51 -21.83
N ASP A 653 -36.38 -13.27 -20.74
CA ASP A 653 -37.29 -12.86 -19.69
C ASP A 653 -36.66 -11.72 -18.87
N LEU A 654 -37.01 -10.51 -19.21
CA LEU A 654 -36.53 -9.26 -18.57
C LEU A 654 -37.60 -8.62 -17.69
N GLY A 655 -38.69 -9.28 -17.42
CA GLY A 655 -39.83 -8.75 -16.68
C GLY A 655 -40.72 -7.80 -17.51
N ASP A 656 -41.47 -6.95 -16.81
CA ASP A 656 -42.40 -6.01 -17.45
C ASP A 656 -41.66 -4.68 -17.84
N GLY A 657 -42.22 -3.97 -18.80
CA GLY A 657 -41.73 -2.66 -19.22
C GLY A 657 -40.47 -2.70 -20.11
N VAL A 658 -40.34 -3.77 -20.90
CA VAL A 658 -39.22 -3.91 -21.85
C VAL A 658 -39.39 -2.95 -23.04
N HIS A 659 -38.33 -2.29 -23.42
CA HIS A 659 -38.26 -1.38 -24.54
C HIS A 659 -37.22 -1.84 -25.56
N LEU A 660 -37.50 -1.69 -26.85
CA LEU A 660 -36.50 -1.82 -27.90
C LEU A 660 -35.66 -0.53 -27.90
N SER A 661 -34.41 -0.58 -27.46
CA SER A 661 -33.54 0.58 -27.22
C SER A 661 -32.62 0.91 -28.38
N ALA A 662 -32.16 -0.12 -29.13
CA ALA A 662 -31.28 0.07 -30.28
C ALA A 662 -31.41 -1.05 -31.32
N LEU A 663 -30.90 -0.74 -32.50
CA LEU A 663 -30.57 -1.74 -33.54
C LEU A 663 -29.12 -1.57 -33.92
N THR A 664 -28.40 -2.67 -34.08
CA THR A 664 -27.04 -2.64 -34.63
C THR A 664 -26.96 -3.53 -35.85
N LEU A 665 -26.18 -3.05 -36.81
CA LEU A 665 -25.85 -3.83 -37.99
C LEU A 665 -24.33 -3.99 -38.04
N ARG A 666 -23.89 -5.23 -38.25
CA ARG A 666 -22.48 -5.57 -38.41
C ARG A 666 -22.30 -6.56 -39.56
N GLU A 667 -21.05 -6.65 -40.03
CA GLU A 667 -20.66 -7.71 -40.96
C GLU A 667 -20.73 -9.08 -40.24
N ASN A 668 -21.31 -10.07 -40.97
CA ASN A 668 -21.31 -11.44 -40.51
C ASN A 668 -19.93 -12.07 -40.73
N THR A 669 -19.26 -12.48 -39.64
CA THR A 669 -17.88 -13.00 -39.69
C THR A 669 -17.74 -14.31 -40.46
N ASP A 670 -18.77 -15.17 -40.46
CA ASP A 670 -18.75 -16.42 -41.21
C ASP A 670 -18.86 -16.18 -42.71
N ASP A 671 -19.59 -15.16 -43.12
CA ASP A 671 -19.69 -14.75 -44.53
C ASP A 671 -18.47 -13.91 -44.94
N ALA A 672 -17.80 -13.18 -43.98
CA ALA A 672 -16.58 -12.42 -44.25
C ALA A 672 -15.45 -13.32 -44.77
N ALA A 673 -15.27 -14.51 -44.20
CA ALA A 673 -14.30 -15.47 -44.70
C ALA A 673 -14.60 -15.96 -46.13
N ARG A 674 -15.86 -16.15 -46.45
CA ARG A 674 -16.31 -16.52 -47.83
C ARG A 674 -16.15 -15.35 -48.78
N LEU A 675 -16.42 -14.13 -48.35
CA LEU A 675 -16.18 -12.89 -49.10
C LEU A 675 -14.70 -12.66 -49.41
N GLN A 676 -13.82 -12.88 -48.44
CA GLN A 676 -12.37 -12.80 -48.65
C GLN A 676 -11.87 -13.81 -49.68
N HIS A 677 -12.43 -15.01 -49.71
CA HIS A 677 -12.12 -16.01 -50.74
C HIS A 677 -12.54 -15.54 -52.14
N ARG A 678 -13.73 -14.96 -52.27
CA ARG A 678 -14.26 -14.43 -53.55
C ARG A 678 -13.53 -13.17 -53.99
N VAL A 679 -13.08 -12.33 -53.10
CA VAL A 679 -12.21 -11.18 -53.44
C VAL A 679 -10.88 -11.63 -54.01
N GLY A 680 -10.33 -12.76 -53.55
CA GLY A 680 -9.18 -13.41 -54.15
C GLY A 680 -9.44 -13.87 -55.60
N GLU A 681 -10.72 -14.01 -56.00
CA GLU A 681 -11.15 -14.34 -57.38
C GLU A 681 -11.47 -13.09 -58.22
N GLY A 682 -11.27 -11.85 -57.71
CA GLY A 682 -11.37 -10.60 -58.48
C GLY A 682 -12.59 -9.74 -58.24
N ASP A 683 -13.45 -10.06 -57.24
CA ASP A 683 -14.61 -9.25 -56.86
C ASP A 683 -14.24 -8.11 -55.90
N THR A 684 -14.92 -6.99 -55.98
CA THR A 684 -14.69 -5.83 -55.06
C THR A 684 -15.51 -5.96 -53.77
N VAL A 685 -14.84 -5.92 -52.61
CA VAL A 685 -15.44 -6.09 -51.25
C VAL A 685 -16.55 -5.10 -50.97
N THR A 686 -16.44 -3.86 -51.40
CA THR A 686 -17.38 -2.77 -51.11
C THR A 686 -18.80 -3.03 -51.63
N ALA A 687 -18.96 -3.82 -52.70
CA ALA A 687 -20.29 -4.09 -53.26
C ALA A 687 -21.15 -5.03 -52.41
N PHE A 688 -20.56 -5.81 -51.51
CA PHE A 688 -21.27 -6.80 -50.69
C PHE A 688 -21.74 -6.30 -49.32
N LEU A 689 -21.08 -5.24 -48.84
CA LEU A 689 -21.29 -4.70 -47.45
C LEU A 689 -22.22 -3.49 -47.44
N ALA A 690 -22.58 -2.95 -48.61
CA ALA A 690 -23.51 -1.86 -48.73
C ALA A 690 -24.95 -2.37 -48.98
N GLY A 691 -25.91 -1.70 -48.35
CA GLY A 691 -27.33 -2.05 -48.55
C GLY A 691 -28.30 -1.06 -47.96
N ARG A 692 -29.59 -1.33 -48.19
CA ARG A 692 -30.66 -0.57 -47.57
C ARG A 692 -31.73 -1.50 -47.06
N VAL A 693 -32.06 -1.42 -45.77
CA VAL A 693 -33.18 -2.12 -45.14
C VAL A 693 -34.24 -1.13 -44.68
N VAL A 694 -35.49 -1.49 -44.90
CA VAL A 694 -36.65 -0.71 -44.43
C VAL A 694 -37.43 -1.63 -43.48
N LEU A 695 -37.53 -1.21 -42.22
CA LEU A 695 -38.17 -1.98 -41.14
C LEU A 695 -39.48 -1.28 -40.72
N GLY A 696 -40.52 -2.07 -40.51
CA GLY A 696 -41.73 -1.68 -39.82
C GLY A 696 -41.55 -1.72 -38.28
N PRO A 697 -42.39 -1.04 -37.49
CA PRO A 697 -42.35 -1.18 -36.05
C PRO A 697 -42.77 -2.57 -35.60
N PRO A 698 -42.30 -3.05 -34.42
CA PRO A 698 -42.70 -4.33 -33.86
C PRO A 698 -44.23 -4.33 -33.66
N ALA A 699 -44.88 -5.48 -33.88
CA ALA A 699 -46.31 -5.63 -33.69
C ALA A 699 -46.72 -5.36 -32.23
N GLY A 700 -47.65 -4.42 -32.04
CA GLY A 700 -48.14 -4.04 -30.72
C GLY A 700 -47.21 -3.10 -29.90
N ALA A 701 -46.11 -2.67 -30.45
CA ALA A 701 -45.24 -1.69 -29.78
C ALA A 701 -45.95 -0.33 -29.68
N ALA A 702 -45.83 0.32 -28.56
CA ALA A 702 -46.30 1.68 -28.37
C ALA A 702 -45.29 2.66 -28.95
N GLY A 703 -45.69 3.47 -29.92
CA GLY A 703 -44.82 4.41 -30.60
C GLY A 703 -44.37 3.92 -31.97
N GLY A 704 -43.57 4.73 -32.65
CA GLY A 704 -42.98 4.46 -33.97
C GLY A 704 -41.53 4.90 -34.02
N TRP A 705 -40.93 4.82 -35.20
CA TRP A 705 -39.49 5.14 -35.37
C TRP A 705 -39.21 6.65 -35.42
N SER A 706 -40.17 7.52 -35.18
CA SER A 706 -39.94 8.98 -35.15
C SER A 706 -38.92 9.34 -34.06
N GLY A 707 -37.94 10.17 -34.39
CA GLY A 707 -36.87 10.58 -33.47
C GLY A 707 -35.72 9.56 -33.32
N TRP A 708 -35.75 8.46 -34.11
CA TRP A 708 -34.61 7.61 -34.23
C TRP A 708 -33.58 8.22 -35.18
N SER A 709 -32.32 8.06 -34.83
CA SER A 709 -31.16 8.51 -35.63
C SER A 709 -30.08 7.45 -35.63
N ALA A 710 -29.17 7.53 -36.57
CA ALA A 710 -28.10 6.52 -36.70
C ALA A 710 -26.72 7.15 -36.56
N ARG A 711 -25.81 6.32 -36.17
CA ARG A 711 -24.37 6.52 -36.31
C ARG A 711 -23.83 5.58 -37.36
N SER A 712 -22.96 6.09 -38.23
CA SER A 712 -22.33 5.33 -39.33
C SER A 712 -23.29 4.77 -40.38
N ALA A 713 -24.49 5.35 -40.49
CA ALA A 713 -25.46 5.03 -41.55
C ALA A 713 -26.38 6.22 -41.78
N ASP A 714 -26.93 6.34 -43.00
CA ASP A 714 -27.98 7.27 -43.31
C ASP A 714 -29.34 6.64 -43.02
N ILE A 715 -30.21 7.35 -42.30
CA ILE A 715 -31.53 6.84 -41.99
C ILE A 715 -32.65 7.82 -42.37
N ALA A 716 -33.80 7.25 -42.70
CA ALA A 716 -35.07 7.99 -42.77
C ALA A 716 -36.05 7.28 -41.84
N ALA A 717 -36.40 7.93 -40.74
CA ALA A 717 -37.28 7.43 -39.70
C ALA A 717 -38.64 8.19 -39.72
N THR A 718 -39.72 7.41 -39.84
CA THR A 718 -41.10 7.91 -39.73
C THR A 718 -41.83 7.12 -38.64
N ALA A 719 -43.04 7.48 -38.30
CA ALA A 719 -43.79 6.67 -37.33
C ALA A 719 -43.97 5.22 -37.79
N SER A 720 -44.11 4.93 -39.09
CA SER A 720 -44.43 3.62 -39.66
C SER A 720 -43.25 2.86 -40.27
N SER A 721 -42.11 3.51 -40.51
CA SER A 721 -40.98 2.91 -41.18
C SER A 721 -39.64 3.49 -40.73
N LEU A 722 -38.60 2.63 -40.67
CA LEU A 722 -37.25 2.95 -40.45
C LEU A 722 -36.41 2.45 -41.64
N ALA A 723 -35.96 3.34 -42.50
CA ALA A 723 -35.09 3.00 -43.61
C ALA A 723 -33.62 3.27 -43.19
N ILE A 724 -32.77 2.28 -43.25
CA ILE A 724 -31.34 2.33 -42.90
C ILE A 724 -30.54 2.02 -44.16
N SER A 725 -29.76 3.01 -44.63
CA SER A 725 -28.78 2.81 -45.70
C SER A 725 -27.41 2.70 -45.06
N TYR A 726 -26.77 1.53 -45.19
CA TYR A 726 -25.56 1.17 -44.45
C TYR A 726 -24.42 0.75 -45.38
N GLU A 727 -23.21 0.95 -44.89
CA GLU A 727 -21.97 0.42 -45.45
C GLU A 727 -21.16 -0.15 -44.25
N LEU A 728 -20.94 -1.48 -44.25
CA LEU A 728 -20.37 -2.19 -43.10
C LEU A 728 -18.84 -2.33 -43.12
N ALA A 729 -18.16 -1.76 -44.11
CA ALA A 729 -16.69 -1.70 -44.20
C ALA A 729 -16.05 -0.72 -43.16
N GLY A 730 -16.89 -0.03 -42.41
CA GLY A 730 -16.53 1.00 -41.45
C GLY A 730 -16.91 0.66 -40.00
N PRO A 731 -17.11 1.68 -39.16
CA PRO A 731 -17.54 1.52 -37.78
C PRO A 731 -18.93 0.84 -37.66
N LEU A 732 -19.19 0.24 -36.49
CA LEU A 732 -20.49 -0.37 -36.17
C LEU A 732 -21.63 0.62 -36.44
N VAL A 733 -22.63 0.15 -37.18
CA VAL A 733 -23.86 0.92 -37.40
C VAL A 733 -24.74 0.77 -36.14
N VAL A 734 -25.03 1.89 -35.48
CA VAL A 734 -25.89 1.96 -34.30
C VAL A 734 -27.06 2.88 -34.60
N VAL A 735 -28.27 2.39 -34.40
CA VAL A 735 -29.53 3.14 -34.61
C VAL A 735 -30.29 3.20 -33.28
N ARG A 736 -30.51 4.40 -32.75
CA ARG A 736 -31.14 4.60 -31.42
C ARG A 736 -32.04 5.84 -31.43
N PRO A 737 -33.02 5.93 -30.51
CA PRO A 737 -33.81 7.16 -30.34
C PRO A 737 -32.96 8.25 -29.68
N GLY A 738 -33.10 9.47 -30.18
CA GLY A 738 -32.48 10.68 -29.62
C GLY A 738 -30.95 10.75 -29.74
N LEU A 739 -30.31 9.90 -30.57
CA LEU A 739 -28.86 9.86 -30.74
C LEU A 739 -28.31 11.20 -31.30
N ALA A 740 -29.02 11.87 -32.23
CA ALA A 740 -28.62 13.13 -32.84
C ALA A 740 -28.66 14.33 -31.87
N ASP A 741 -29.56 14.30 -30.88
CA ASP A 741 -29.85 15.43 -29.97
C ASP A 741 -29.33 15.15 -28.54
N ARG A 742 -28.39 14.21 -28.37
CA ARG A 742 -27.84 13.86 -27.04
C ARG A 742 -27.09 15.04 -26.42
N PRO A 743 -27.51 15.51 -25.24
CA PRO A 743 -26.79 16.56 -24.52
C PRO A 743 -25.42 16.07 -24.06
N PRO A 744 -24.44 16.99 -23.93
CA PRO A 744 -23.13 16.61 -23.39
C PRO A 744 -23.24 16.03 -21.98
N VAL A 745 -22.45 15.02 -21.67
CA VAL A 745 -22.42 14.40 -20.33
C VAL A 745 -21.87 15.40 -19.33
N ARG A 746 -22.62 15.70 -18.27
CA ARG A 746 -22.16 16.58 -17.18
C ARG A 746 -21.17 15.84 -16.31
N VAL A 747 -19.99 16.44 -16.11
CA VAL A 747 -18.90 15.78 -15.37
C VAL A 747 -18.30 16.71 -14.32
N VAL A 748 -17.92 16.11 -13.20
CA VAL A 748 -17.04 16.73 -12.22
C VAL A 748 -15.67 16.05 -12.35
N THR A 749 -14.58 16.82 -12.32
CA THR A 749 -13.24 16.34 -12.66
C THR A 749 -12.15 16.95 -11.79
N ASP A 750 -10.91 16.48 -11.97
CA ASP A 750 -9.74 17.09 -11.35
C ASP A 750 -9.38 18.46 -11.99
N ALA A 751 -8.59 19.26 -11.27
CA ALA A 751 -8.23 20.61 -11.70
C ALA A 751 -7.39 20.63 -12.99
N VAL A 752 -6.56 19.59 -13.25
CA VAL A 752 -5.73 19.52 -14.45
C VAL A 752 -6.59 19.26 -15.68
N THR A 753 -7.54 18.33 -15.58
CA THR A 753 -8.49 18.02 -16.64
C THR A 753 -9.43 19.23 -16.88
N ALA A 754 -9.91 19.89 -15.84
CA ALA A 754 -10.73 21.10 -15.93
C ALA A 754 -10.01 22.28 -16.60
N SER A 755 -8.69 22.42 -16.42
CA SER A 755 -7.91 23.49 -17.04
C SER A 755 -7.85 23.40 -18.57
N ARG A 756 -8.25 22.26 -19.15
CA ARG A 756 -8.30 22.06 -20.61
C ARG A 756 -9.51 22.70 -21.28
N GLY A 757 -10.51 23.11 -20.52
CA GLY A 757 -11.70 23.82 -21.00
C GLY A 757 -12.98 23.39 -20.33
N ALA A 758 -14.03 24.18 -20.49
CA ALA A 758 -15.37 23.89 -19.97
C ALA A 758 -16.02 22.67 -20.67
N SER A 759 -15.57 22.31 -21.87
CA SER A 759 -16.02 21.12 -22.58
C SER A 759 -14.80 20.30 -23.04
N VAL A 760 -14.82 19.01 -22.74
CA VAL A 760 -13.77 18.06 -23.15
C VAL A 760 -14.38 16.97 -24.02
N ARG A 761 -13.58 16.41 -24.93
CA ARG A 761 -14.01 15.28 -25.76
C ARG A 761 -13.41 14.02 -25.22
N LEU A 762 -14.25 13.05 -24.93
CA LEU A 762 -13.90 11.73 -24.40
C LEU A 762 -13.90 10.73 -25.54
N ASP A 763 -12.77 10.10 -25.79
CA ASP A 763 -12.67 8.92 -26.64
C ASP A 763 -12.93 7.69 -25.77
N LEU A 764 -14.11 7.10 -25.93
CA LEU A 764 -14.57 5.95 -25.15
C LEU A 764 -14.23 4.60 -25.81
N GLY A 765 -13.41 4.62 -26.86
CA GLY A 765 -13.10 3.47 -27.73
C GLY A 765 -13.90 3.53 -29.04
N GLY A 766 -13.41 2.80 -30.07
CA GLY A 766 -14.09 2.75 -31.36
C GLY A 766 -13.89 3.99 -32.27
N GLY A 767 -13.07 4.96 -31.87
CA GLY A 767 -12.74 6.15 -32.69
C GLY A 767 -13.72 7.32 -32.57
N ASP A 768 -14.82 7.16 -31.87
CA ASP A 768 -15.83 8.18 -31.66
C ASP A 768 -15.61 8.96 -30.34
N THR A 769 -15.96 10.23 -30.33
CA THR A 769 -15.82 11.08 -29.17
C THR A 769 -17.16 11.55 -28.63
N VAL A 770 -17.31 11.46 -27.29
CA VAL A 770 -18.45 11.99 -26.55
C VAL A 770 -18.08 13.35 -25.96
N ALA A 771 -18.97 14.34 -26.10
CA ALA A 771 -18.80 15.66 -25.46
C ALA A 771 -19.13 15.54 -23.96
N ALA A 772 -18.22 16.01 -23.11
CA ALA A 772 -18.43 16.12 -21.68
C ALA A 772 -18.33 17.60 -21.24
N LEU A 773 -19.31 18.06 -20.47
CA LEU A 773 -19.39 19.43 -19.93
C LEU A 773 -18.86 19.41 -18.49
N VAL A 774 -17.78 20.12 -18.22
CA VAL A 774 -17.23 20.26 -16.87
C VAL A 774 -18.11 21.21 -16.05
N VAL A 775 -18.77 20.66 -15.01
CA VAL A 775 -19.68 21.40 -14.13
C VAL A 775 -19.10 21.67 -12.74
N GLY A 776 -17.97 21.05 -12.41
CA GLY A 776 -17.29 21.24 -11.13
C GLY A 776 -15.91 20.63 -11.11
N THR A 777 -15.13 21.02 -10.12
CA THR A 777 -13.78 20.49 -9.89
C THR A 777 -13.62 19.96 -8.47
N LEU A 778 -12.94 18.82 -8.34
CA LEU A 778 -12.63 18.20 -7.05
C LEU A 778 -11.13 17.91 -6.96
N PRO A 779 -10.53 17.99 -5.77
CA PRO A 779 -9.12 17.66 -5.60
C PRO A 779 -8.85 16.16 -5.74
N ARG A 780 -9.83 15.31 -5.47
CA ARG A 780 -9.76 13.84 -5.54
C ARG A 780 -11.17 13.26 -5.47
N PHE A 781 -11.29 12.00 -5.87
CA PHE A 781 -12.53 11.23 -5.71
C PHE A 781 -12.18 9.76 -5.35
N PRO A 782 -13.00 9.06 -4.54
CA PRO A 782 -12.73 7.68 -4.13
C PRO A 782 -12.60 6.73 -5.32
N THR A 783 -11.76 5.72 -5.17
CA THR A 783 -11.55 4.61 -6.11
C THR A 783 -10.95 4.97 -7.47
N VAL A 784 -10.65 6.23 -7.73
CA VAL A 784 -10.02 6.69 -8.99
C VAL A 784 -8.66 7.32 -8.76
N GLY A 785 -7.85 7.34 -9.80
CA GLY A 785 -6.53 7.97 -9.80
C GLY A 785 -6.57 9.51 -9.78
N PRO A 786 -5.42 10.16 -9.93
CA PRO A 786 -5.32 11.63 -9.87
C PRO A 786 -6.00 12.35 -11.05
N ARG A 787 -6.23 11.64 -12.16
CA ARG A 787 -7.00 12.13 -13.31
C ARG A 787 -8.28 11.33 -13.44
N PHE A 788 -9.39 11.98 -13.28
CA PHE A 788 -10.69 11.33 -13.23
C PHE A 788 -11.82 12.22 -13.75
N LEU A 789 -12.91 11.58 -14.11
CA LEU A 789 -14.20 12.19 -14.41
C LEU A 789 -15.28 11.43 -13.64
N VAL A 790 -16.17 12.14 -13.02
CA VAL A 790 -17.35 11.57 -12.35
C VAL A 790 -18.58 12.13 -13.04
N ALA A 791 -19.49 11.26 -13.45
CA ALA A 791 -20.72 11.57 -14.18
C ALA A 791 -21.92 10.91 -13.52
N ASP A 792 -23.11 11.32 -13.91
CA ASP A 792 -24.33 10.57 -13.68
C ASP A 792 -24.24 9.22 -14.42
N ARG A 793 -24.59 8.13 -13.75
CA ARG A 793 -24.44 6.77 -14.29
C ARG A 793 -25.29 6.56 -15.54
N ALA A 794 -26.55 7.01 -15.51
CA ALA A 794 -27.48 6.80 -16.63
C ALA A 794 -27.04 7.60 -17.85
N ALA A 795 -26.58 8.85 -17.67
CA ALA A 795 -26.09 9.67 -18.77
C ALA A 795 -24.80 9.11 -19.39
N LEU A 796 -23.88 8.61 -18.55
CA LEU A 796 -22.64 7.98 -19.01
C LEU A 796 -22.93 6.65 -19.74
N ALA A 797 -23.79 5.81 -19.19
CA ALA A 797 -24.21 4.55 -19.80
C ALA A 797 -24.82 4.79 -21.19
N ALA A 798 -25.74 5.75 -21.29
CA ALA A 798 -26.35 6.10 -22.58
C ALA A 798 -25.32 6.58 -23.60
N ALA A 799 -24.31 7.37 -23.16
CA ALA A 799 -23.26 7.86 -24.06
C ALA A 799 -22.33 6.72 -24.54
N LEU A 800 -22.05 5.75 -23.69
CA LEU A 800 -21.30 4.54 -24.05
C LEU A 800 -22.10 3.67 -25.01
N ASP A 801 -23.37 3.41 -24.70
CA ASP A 801 -24.26 2.60 -25.51
C ASP A 801 -24.56 3.23 -26.88
N ASP A 802 -24.41 4.55 -27.03
CA ASP A 802 -24.49 5.24 -28.32
C ASP A 802 -23.29 4.90 -29.21
N THR A 803 -22.18 4.47 -28.67
CA THR A 803 -20.99 4.03 -29.43
C THR A 803 -21.02 2.53 -29.66
N VAL A 804 -21.22 1.76 -28.62
CA VAL A 804 -21.32 0.30 -28.64
C VAL A 804 -22.40 -0.10 -27.65
N PRO A 805 -23.60 -0.49 -28.11
CA PRO A 805 -24.69 -0.91 -27.23
C PRO A 805 -24.28 -2.05 -26.29
N GLY A 806 -24.68 -1.97 -25.02
CA GLY A 806 -24.27 -2.88 -23.97
C GLY A 806 -22.98 -2.49 -23.26
N SER A 807 -22.20 -1.53 -23.78
CA SER A 807 -20.94 -1.07 -23.12
C SER A 807 -21.20 -0.17 -21.92
N GLY A 808 -22.41 0.37 -21.76
CA GLY A 808 -22.86 1.11 -20.59
C GLY A 808 -23.26 0.25 -19.40
N ALA A 809 -23.08 -1.07 -19.46
CA ALA A 809 -23.36 -1.95 -18.35
C ALA A 809 -22.40 -1.69 -17.16
N PRO A 810 -22.91 -1.53 -15.92
CA PRO A 810 -22.05 -1.37 -14.76
C PRO A 810 -21.33 -2.69 -14.41
N HIS A 811 -20.16 -2.58 -13.79
CA HIS A 811 -19.34 -3.73 -13.40
C HIS A 811 -19.10 -3.84 -11.90
N GLU A 812 -19.50 -2.84 -11.14
CA GLU A 812 -19.31 -2.77 -9.71
C GLU A 812 -20.64 -2.51 -9.01
N ILE A 813 -20.73 -2.95 -7.75
CA ILE A 813 -21.80 -2.58 -6.82
C ILE A 813 -21.15 -2.03 -5.56
N TRP A 814 -21.59 -0.86 -5.11
CA TRP A 814 -21.20 -0.29 -3.83
C TRP A 814 -22.32 -0.52 -2.81
N ALA A 815 -22.04 -1.27 -1.77
CA ALA A 815 -23.01 -1.64 -0.75
C ALA A 815 -22.77 -0.88 0.56
N ALA A 816 -23.82 -0.24 1.08
CA ALA A 816 -23.83 0.37 2.40
C ALA A 816 -24.55 -0.58 3.38
N GLY A 817 -23.82 -1.14 4.34
CA GLY A 817 -24.38 -2.08 5.30
C GLY A 817 -24.70 -1.43 6.64
N ALA A 818 -25.93 -1.57 7.10
CA ALA A 818 -26.31 -1.15 8.46
C ALA A 818 -25.83 -2.13 9.55
N ASN A 819 -25.55 -3.39 9.21
CA ASN A 819 -25.31 -4.50 10.15
C ASN A 819 -23.88 -5.05 10.16
N GLY A 820 -22.93 -4.33 9.56
CA GLY A 820 -21.51 -4.70 9.55
C GLY A 820 -21.09 -5.69 8.44
N ASP A 821 -19.79 -5.83 8.27
CA ASP A 821 -19.15 -6.58 7.18
C ASP A 821 -19.51 -8.06 7.14
N THR A 822 -19.72 -8.68 8.31
CA THR A 822 -20.07 -10.11 8.42
C THR A 822 -21.42 -10.44 7.77
N ALA A 823 -22.38 -9.53 7.84
CA ALA A 823 -23.69 -9.72 7.22
C ALA A 823 -23.60 -9.59 5.69
N ILE A 824 -22.75 -8.68 5.19
CA ILE A 824 -22.50 -8.53 3.76
C ILE A 824 -21.80 -9.78 3.20
N LEU A 825 -20.74 -10.25 3.86
CA LEU A 825 -20.00 -11.44 3.44
C LEU A 825 -20.87 -12.72 3.48
N ALA A 826 -21.74 -12.85 4.49
CA ALA A 826 -22.71 -13.95 4.57
C ALA A 826 -23.72 -13.89 3.42
N ALA A 827 -24.22 -12.71 3.05
CA ALA A 827 -25.13 -12.53 1.93
C ALA A 827 -24.46 -12.87 0.59
N LEU A 828 -23.16 -12.55 0.44
CA LEU A 828 -22.37 -12.84 -0.75
C LEU A 828 -21.93 -14.30 -0.88
N SER A 829 -22.08 -15.11 0.17
CA SER A 829 -21.75 -16.54 0.11
C SER A 829 -22.82 -17.41 -0.57
N VAL A 830 -23.96 -16.82 -0.94
CA VAL A 830 -25.10 -17.52 -1.52
C VAL A 830 -25.18 -17.22 -3.04
N PRO A 831 -25.43 -18.22 -3.92
CA PRO A 831 -25.64 -17.97 -5.33
C PRO A 831 -26.77 -16.95 -5.60
N PRO A 832 -26.64 -16.07 -6.59
CA PRO A 832 -25.57 -15.97 -7.58
C PRO A 832 -24.35 -15.14 -7.14
N TRP A 833 -24.32 -14.65 -5.91
CA TRP A 833 -23.32 -13.74 -5.39
C TRP A 833 -21.98 -14.41 -5.02
N ASP A 834 -21.96 -15.73 -4.89
CA ASP A 834 -20.78 -16.54 -4.54
C ASP A 834 -19.63 -16.43 -5.56
N ARG A 835 -19.90 -15.87 -6.73
CA ARG A 835 -18.91 -15.61 -7.80
C ARG A 835 -18.38 -14.19 -7.82
N ALA A 836 -18.99 -13.29 -7.08
CA ALA A 836 -18.57 -11.89 -7.02
C ALA A 836 -17.35 -11.72 -6.11
N ALA A 837 -16.38 -10.93 -6.55
CA ALA A 837 -15.26 -10.54 -5.73
C ALA A 837 -15.67 -9.33 -4.87
N ALA A 838 -15.70 -9.50 -3.57
CA ALA A 838 -16.03 -8.43 -2.65
C ALA A 838 -14.81 -8.03 -1.80
N VAL A 839 -14.67 -6.74 -1.58
CA VAL A 839 -13.71 -6.18 -0.64
C VAL A 839 -14.47 -5.29 0.33
N THR A 840 -14.39 -5.59 1.64
CA THR A 840 -15.00 -4.75 2.65
C THR A 840 -14.05 -3.64 3.10
N GLN A 841 -14.61 -2.53 3.59
CA GLN A 841 -13.81 -1.41 4.12
C GLN A 841 -12.98 -1.85 5.32
N GLN A 842 -13.51 -2.75 6.16
CA GLN A 842 -12.80 -3.26 7.34
C GLN A 842 -11.64 -4.18 6.95
N GLU A 843 -11.82 -5.08 5.97
CA GLU A 843 -10.71 -5.90 5.44
C GLU A 843 -9.62 -5.02 4.83
N ARG A 844 -10.01 -4.02 4.04
CA ARG A 844 -9.05 -3.08 3.45
C ARG A 844 -8.30 -2.30 4.52
N ARG A 845 -9.01 -1.84 5.55
CA ARG A 845 -8.41 -1.18 6.70
C ARG A 845 -7.46 -2.11 7.46
N ALA A 846 -7.86 -3.34 7.74
CA ALA A 846 -7.01 -4.33 8.42
C ALA A 846 -5.75 -4.64 7.60
N ALA A 847 -5.86 -4.76 6.28
CA ALA A 847 -4.73 -4.93 5.37
C ALA A 847 -3.76 -3.74 5.43
N LEU A 848 -4.27 -2.49 5.43
CA LEU A 848 -3.45 -1.29 5.57
C LEU A 848 -2.84 -1.14 6.98
N GLU A 849 -3.59 -1.51 8.03
CA GLU A 849 -3.08 -1.53 9.39
C GLU A 849 -2.03 -2.63 9.59
N SER A 850 -2.06 -3.71 8.82
CA SER A 850 -1.04 -4.77 8.83
C SER A 850 0.18 -4.45 7.95
N ASP A 851 0.24 -3.26 7.34
CA ASP A 851 1.40 -2.86 6.54
C ASP A 851 2.70 -2.94 7.34
N ALA A 852 3.60 -3.81 6.88
CA ALA A 852 4.82 -4.14 7.60
C ALA A 852 5.77 -2.95 7.77
N VAL A 853 5.81 -2.03 6.80
CA VAL A 853 6.70 -0.85 6.84
C VAL A 853 6.20 0.16 7.87
N GLY A 854 4.93 0.51 7.80
CA GLY A 854 4.30 1.46 8.72
C GLY A 854 4.32 0.97 10.17
N GLN A 855 3.91 -0.28 10.39
CA GLN A 855 3.93 -0.90 11.71
C GLN A 855 5.35 -1.06 12.27
N GLY A 856 6.29 -1.52 11.45
CA GLY A 856 7.68 -1.69 11.86
C GLY A 856 8.30 -0.37 12.32
N ALA A 857 8.09 0.71 11.56
CA ALA A 857 8.57 2.04 11.92
C ALA A 857 7.90 2.57 13.19
N ALA A 858 6.58 2.44 13.32
CA ALA A 858 5.84 2.85 14.52
C ALA A 858 6.28 2.08 15.76
N LEU A 859 6.49 0.76 15.65
CA LEU A 859 6.97 -0.09 16.74
C LEU A 859 8.39 0.30 17.15
N LEU A 860 9.29 0.50 16.20
CA LEU A 860 10.68 0.90 16.49
C LEU A 860 10.74 2.26 17.19
N LEU A 861 9.97 3.25 16.70
CA LEU A 861 9.86 4.56 17.34
C LEU A 861 9.29 4.45 18.77
N LEU A 862 8.26 3.63 18.95
CA LEU A 862 7.64 3.40 20.26
C LEU A 862 8.63 2.77 21.25
N VAL A 863 9.32 1.70 20.84
CA VAL A 863 10.33 1.02 21.67
C VAL A 863 11.45 1.98 22.02
N ALA A 864 11.97 2.72 21.04
CA ALA A 864 13.02 3.72 21.27
C ALA A 864 12.57 4.84 22.24
N ALA A 865 11.34 5.32 22.09
CA ALA A 865 10.77 6.32 22.96
C ALA A 865 10.57 5.83 24.40
N LEU A 866 10.08 4.60 24.57
CA LEU A 866 9.90 3.98 25.90
C LEU A 866 11.26 3.71 26.58
N VAL A 867 12.24 3.20 25.83
CA VAL A 867 13.62 3.02 26.34
C VAL A 867 14.20 4.37 26.76
N SER A 868 14.06 5.41 25.93
CA SER A 868 14.53 6.76 26.23
C SER A 868 13.86 7.34 27.47
N LEU A 869 12.55 7.12 27.63
CA LEU A 869 11.78 7.55 28.81
C LEU A 869 12.26 6.83 30.07
N LEU A 870 12.42 5.50 30.04
CA LEU A 870 12.94 4.73 31.16
C LEU A 870 14.32 5.24 31.60
N VAL A 871 15.21 5.48 30.61
CA VAL A 871 16.56 5.96 30.85
C VAL A 871 16.54 7.42 31.34
N ALA A 872 15.56 8.24 30.92
CA ALA A 872 15.34 9.60 31.41
C ALA A 872 14.92 9.61 32.89
N ILE A 873 14.08 8.65 33.29
CA ILE A 873 13.74 8.44 34.71
C ILE A 873 15.00 8.12 35.53
N VAL A 874 15.83 7.20 35.03
CA VAL A 874 17.11 6.87 35.67
C VAL A 874 18.03 8.10 35.73
N ALA A 875 18.08 8.90 34.69
CA ALA A 875 18.89 10.15 34.66
C ALA A 875 18.43 11.15 35.74
N LEU A 876 17.12 11.32 35.92
CA LEU A 876 16.55 12.16 36.98
C LEU A 876 16.86 11.62 38.38
N VAL A 877 16.76 10.30 38.58
CA VAL A 877 17.17 9.66 39.84
C VAL A 877 18.66 9.88 40.10
N LEU A 878 19.50 9.76 39.07
CA LEU A 878 20.93 10.01 39.19
C LEU A 878 21.26 11.48 39.45
N LEU A 879 20.47 12.42 38.91
CA LEU A 879 20.64 13.85 39.23
C LEU A 879 20.49 14.07 40.74
N VAL A 880 19.47 13.46 41.33
CA VAL A 880 19.20 13.56 42.76
C VAL A 880 20.20 12.75 43.58
N ALA A 881 20.49 11.49 43.19
CA ALA A 881 21.36 10.56 43.92
C ALA A 881 22.85 10.95 43.89
N GLY A 882 23.29 11.48 42.77
CA GLY A 882 24.73 11.79 42.63
C GLY A 882 25.19 12.99 43.41
N GLU A 883 24.29 13.88 43.83
CA GLU A 883 24.61 15.04 44.64
C GLU A 883 24.87 14.71 46.12
N ARG A 884 24.43 13.52 46.57
CA ARG A 884 24.61 13.05 47.94
C ARG A 884 26.04 13.11 48.46
N ARG A 885 27.03 12.65 47.71
CA ARG A 885 28.44 12.66 48.12
C ARG A 885 29.08 14.02 47.99
N ASP A 886 28.58 14.79 47.03
CA ASP A 886 29.12 16.11 46.70
C ASP A 886 28.56 17.20 47.59
N ASP A 887 27.33 17.04 48.10
CA ASP A 887 26.63 17.98 48.94
C ASP A 887 26.57 17.56 50.41
N ALA A 888 27.04 16.35 50.77
CA ALA A 888 26.99 15.87 52.15
C ALA A 888 27.56 16.88 53.15
N GLY A 889 28.70 17.46 52.85
CA GLY A 889 29.30 18.50 53.69
C GLY A 889 28.43 19.78 53.79
N SER A 890 27.86 20.23 52.67
CA SER A 890 27.00 21.42 52.65
C SER A 890 25.63 21.16 53.25
N LEU A 891 25.08 19.96 53.12
CA LEU A 891 23.83 19.57 53.80
C LEU A 891 23.97 19.43 55.31
N LEU A 892 25.12 18.87 55.73
CA LEU A 892 25.48 18.82 57.17
C LEU A 892 25.71 20.21 57.77
N ALA A 893 26.37 21.11 57.00
CA ALA A 893 26.54 22.50 57.42
C ALA A 893 25.18 23.23 57.54
N GLN A 894 24.27 23.04 56.58
CA GLN A 894 22.90 23.60 56.61
C GLN A 894 22.08 23.03 57.75
N GLU A 895 22.26 21.77 58.07
CA GLU A 895 21.62 21.17 59.28
C GLU A 895 22.18 21.73 60.55
N ALA A 896 23.51 21.94 60.62
CA ALA A 896 24.16 22.61 61.77
C ALA A 896 23.71 24.08 61.91
N ASP A 897 23.38 24.72 60.76
CA ASP A 897 22.80 26.08 60.74
C ASP A 897 21.28 26.08 61.12
N GLY A 898 20.69 24.94 61.51
CA GLY A 898 19.32 24.82 62.01
C GLY A 898 18.28 24.54 60.93
N VAL A 899 18.65 24.20 59.70
CA VAL A 899 17.69 23.82 58.65
C VAL A 899 17.16 22.43 58.92
N ALA A 900 15.82 22.29 59.07
CA ALA A 900 15.17 21.02 59.35
C ALA A 900 15.45 19.98 58.24
N THR A 901 15.70 18.71 58.61
CA THR A 901 15.97 17.60 57.72
C THR A 901 14.86 17.35 56.71
N SER A 902 13.61 17.64 57.09
CA SER A 902 12.43 17.60 56.20
C SER A 902 12.50 18.65 55.07
N THR A 903 13.03 19.85 55.36
CA THR A 903 13.26 20.93 54.39
C THR A 903 14.38 20.56 53.42
N LEU A 904 15.44 19.95 53.92
CA LEU A 904 16.52 19.42 53.06
C LEU A 904 16.04 18.30 52.15
N ARG A 905 15.19 17.37 52.65
CA ARG A 905 14.55 16.35 51.83
C ARG A 905 13.65 16.95 50.75
N ARG A 906 12.83 17.94 51.10
CA ARG A 906 11.98 18.65 50.14
C ARG A 906 12.82 19.41 49.10
N SER A 907 13.96 19.99 49.46
CA SER A 907 14.82 20.69 48.50
C SER A 907 15.41 19.73 47.44
N LEU A 908 15.81 18.53 47.84
CA LEU A 908 16.29 17.50 46.89
C LEU A 908 15.18 17.03 45.94
N TRP A 909 13.95 16.88 46.44
CA TRP A 909 12.79 16.55 45.62
C TRP A 909 12.44 17.69 44.65
N TRP A 910 12.43 18.95 45.14
CA TRP A 910 12.20 20.12 44.27
C TRP A 910 13.23 20.27 43.16
N ARG A 911 14.46 19.77 43.32
CA ARG A 911 15.45 19.73 42.23
C ARG A 911 15.02 18.84 41.08
N ALA A 912 14.45 17.66 41.39
CA ALA A 912 13.92 16.77 40.36
C ALA A 912 12.72 17.42 39.64
N VAL A 913 11.78 18.02 40.39
CA VAL A 913 10.63 18.76 39.86
C VAL A 913 11.08 19.92 38.97
N ALA A 914 12.05 20.72 39.44
CA ALA A 914 12.57 21.86 38.70
C ALA A 914 13.26 21.46 37.40
N ALA A 915 13.83 20.26 37.28
CA ALA A 915 14.37 19.72 36.04
C ALA A 915 13.29 19.11 35.14
N ALA A 916 12.33 18.37 35.74
CA ALA A 916 11.31 17.63 35.01
C ALA A 916 10.22 18.52 34.37
N VAL A 917 9.78 19.58 35.08
CA VAL A 917 8.68 20.43 34.60
C VAL A 917 9.03 21.20 33.31
N PRO A 918 10.14 21.93 33.22
CA PRO A 918 10.54 22.58 31.96
C PRO A 918 10.78 21.59 30.84
N ALA A 919 11.38 20.42 31.16
CA ALA A 919 11.60 19.36 30.18
C ALA A 919 10.27 18.79 29.65
N LEU A 920 9.27 18.64 30.51
CA LEU A 920 7.92 18.20 30.12
C LEU A 920 7.26 19.22 29.20
N VAL A 921 7.30 20.49 29.54
CA VAL A 921 6.64 21.55 28.74
C VAL A 921 7.33 21.68 27.36
N VAL A 922 8.64 21.85 27.35
CA VAL A 922 9.41 22.02 26.09
C VAL A 922 9.38 20.74 25.25
N GLY A 923 9.52 19.57 25.89
CA GLY A 923 9.49 18.28 25.22
C GLY A 923 8.13 18.00 24.57
N THR A 924 7.05 18.25 25.32
CA THR A 924 5.69 18.07 24.78
C THR A 924 5.42 19.04 23.63
N ALA A 925 5.78 20.32 23.76
CA ALA A 925 5.62 21.31 22.71
C ALA A 925 6.43 20.91 21.46
N ALA A 926 7.69 20.49 21.63
CA ALA A 926 8.54 20.03 20.54
C ALA A 926 7.98 18.78 19.85
N GLY A 927 7.49 17.79 20.63
CA GLY A 927 6.87 16.58 20.09
C GLY A 927 5.59 16.85 19.31
N LEU A 928 4.74 17.77 19.79
CA LEU A 928 3.52 18.19 19.07
C LEU A 928 3.83 18.97 17.79
N LEU A 929 4.85 19.82 17.84
CA LEU A 929 5.29 20.60 16.67
C LEU A 929 5.84 19.67 15.59
N LEU A 930 6.66 18.70 16.00
CA LEU A 930 7.13 17.64 15.13
C LEU A 930 5.98 16.80 14.55
N ALA A 931 5.01 16.43 15.37
CA ALA A 931 3.87 15.66 14.93
C ALA A 931 3.10 16.37 13.82
N ARG A 932 2.95 17.70 13.92
CA ARG A 932 2.26 18.51 12.91
C ARG A 932 3.05 18.73 11.63
N SER A 933 4.38 18.89 11.73
CA SER A 933 5.21 19.30 10.59
C SER A 933 5.93 18.14 9.90
N VAL A 934 6.17 17.03 10.60
CA VAL A 934 7.09 15.97 10.14
C VAL A 934 6.43 14.62 10.03
N ALA A 935 5.38 14.31 10.79
CA ALA A 935 4.76 12.98 10.75
C ALA A 935 4.29 12.59 9.35
N THR A 936 3.75 13.54 8.58
CA THR A 936 3.31 13.33 7.20
C THR A 936 4.46 13.11 6.22
N LEU A 937 5.61 13.73 6.47
CA LEU A 937 6.81 13.58 5.64
C LEU A 937 7.52 12.24 5.85
N VAL A 938 7.38 11.67 7.05
CA VAL A 938 8.03 10.41 7.42
C VAL A 938 7.10 9.21 7.22
N ALA A 939 5.80 9.44 7.20
CA ALA A 939 4.81 8.40 6.98
C ALA A 939 4.79 7.98 5.50
N LEU A 940 5.33 6.80 5.22
CA LEU A 940 5.41 6.22 3.89
C LEU A 940 4.62 4.93 3.87
N SER A 941 3.86 4.73 2.80
CA SER A 941 3.22 3.44 2.52
C SER A 941 4.25 2.38 2.15
N ALA A 942 3.87 1.10 2.21
CA ALA A 942 4.69 -0.02 1.75
C ALA A 942 5.11 0.14 0.28
N SER A 943 4.26 0.77 -0.55
CA SER A 943 4.54 1.07 -1.95
C SER A 943 5.56 2.19 -2.17
N GLY A 944 5.99 2.90 -1.12
CA GLY A 944 6.88 4.06 -1.23
C GLY A 944 6.20 5.29 -1.85
N THR A 945 4.89 5.26 -2.07
CA THR A 945 4.08 6.36 -2.59
C THR A 945 3.44 7.16 -1.47
N THR A 946 3.09 8.41 -1.75
CA THR A 946 2.27 9.20 -0.82
C THR A 946 0.85 8.60 -0.77
N PRO A 947 0.31 8.31 0.43
CA PRO A 947 -1.04 7.76 0.53
C PRO A 947 -2.09 8.77 0.03
N THR A 948 -3.10 8.26 -0.63
CA THR A 948 -4.29 9.01 -1.01
C THR A 948 -5.49 8.52 -0.18
N PRO A 949 -6.20 9.38 0.53
CA PRO A 949 -6.00 10.84 0.71
C PRO A 949 -4.74 11.17 1.52
N PRO A 950 -4.24 12.43 1.45
CA PRO A 950 -3.04 12.83 2.17
C PRO A 950 -3.24 12.68 3.68
N LEU A 951 -2.21 12.17 4.37
CA LEU A 951 -2.23 12.01 5.81
C LEU A 951 -2.39 13.36 6.52
N LEU A 952 -3.35 13.47 7.42
CA LEU A 952 -3.41 14.60 8.36
C LEU A 952 -2.81 14.18 9.70
N PRO A 953 -1.92 15.01 10.28
CA PRO A 953 -1.36 14.71 11.58
C PRO A 953 -2.46 14.63 12.63
N SER A 954 -2.54 13.47 13.27
CA SER A 954 -3.44 13.23 14.38
C SER A 954 -2.64 12.97 15.67
N VAL A 955 -3.12 13.50 16.78
CA VAL A 955 -2.51 13.29 18.09
C VAL A 955 -3.49 12.47 18.90
N GLY A 956 -3.08 11.28 19.34
CA GLY A 956 -3.85 10.46 20.27
C GLY A 956 -3.76 11.06 21.69
N PRO A 957 -4.67 11.96 22.11
CA PRO A 957 -4.50 12.73 23.34
C PRO A 957 -4.51 11.84 24.59
N VAL A 958 -5.35 10.83 24.60
CA VAL A 958 -5.49 9.92 25.75
C VAL A 958 -4.21 9.10 25.95
N TRP A 959 -3.66 8.53 24.89
CA TRP A 959 -2.43 7.74 24.97
C TRP A 959 -1.23 8.62 25.39
N THR A 960 -1.09 9.78 24.75
CA THR A 960 0.00 10.72 25.04
C THR A 960 -0.08 11.19 26.49
N ALA A 961 -1.26 11.60 26.96
CA ALA A 961 -1.48 12.03 28.34
C ALA A 961 -1.19 10.90 29.34
N SER A 962 -1.67 9.67 29.08
CA SER A 962 -1.47 8.54 29.99
C SER A 962 0.01 8.16 30.13
N VAL A 963 0.76 8.11 29.01
CA VAL A 963 2.20 7.79 29.06
C VAL A 963 3.00 8.90 29.76
N LEU A 964 2.67 10.17 29.52
CA LEU A 964 3.32 11.29 30.20
C LEU A 964 3.02 11.31 31.71
N LEU A 965 1.78 11.09 32.09
CA LEU A 965 1.38 11.06 33.51
C LEU A 965 2.03 9.86 34.23
N LEU A 966 2.02 8.68 33.63
CA LEU A 966 2.70 7.50 34.18
C LEU A 966 4.21 7.71 34.25
N GLY A 967 4.82 8.26 33.20
CA GLY A 967 6.25 8.55 33.16
C GLY A 967 6.65 9.59 34.21
N LEU A 968 5.89 10.67 34.34
CA LEU A 968 6.12 11.68 35.37
C LEU A 968 5.90 11.13 36.78
N GLY A 969 4.80 10.42 37.01
CA GLY A 969 4.46 9.81 38.30
C GLY A 969 5.53 8.81 38.75
N THR A 970 5.99 7.93 37.84
CA THR A 970 7.06 6.97 38.15
C THR A 970 8.39 7.66 38.38
N ALA A 971 8.73 8.71 37.63
CA ALA A 971 9.93 9.51 37.84
C ALA A 971 9.93 10.19 39.21
N LEU A 972 8.83 10.83 39.60
CA LEU A 972 8.69 11.50 40.88
C LEU A 972 8.70 10.50 42.05
N ALA A 973 8.02 9.35 41.93
CA ALA A 973 8.04 8.27 42.90
C ALA A 973 9.45 7.70 43.07
N ALA A 974 10.17 7.42 41.98
CA ALA A 974 11.53 6.93 42.02
C ALA A 974 12.49 7.95 42.68
N CYS A 975 12.33 9.24 42.37
CA CYS A 975 13.08 10.31 43.02
C CYS A 975 12.74 10.40 44.52
N ALA A 976 11.48 10.24 44.94
CA ALA A 976 11.06 10.25 46.34
C ALA A 976 11.64 9.06 47.13
N VAL A 977 11.63 7.85 46.52
CA VAL A 977 12.27 6.67 47.11
C VAL A 977 13.80 6.86 47.22
N ALA A 978 14.43 7.38 46.15
CA ALA A 978 15.89 7.66 46.15
C ALA A 978 16.25 8.66 47.25
N THR A 979 15.50 9.77 47.43
CA THR A 979 15.74 10.75 48.47
C THR A 979 15.51 10.19 49.87
N SER A 980 14.51 9.36 50.08
CA SER A 980 14.23 8.75 51.39
C SER A 980 15.30 7.74 51.81
N ARG A 981 15.76 6.88 50.85
CA ARG A 981 16.86 5.94 51.11
C ARG A 981 18.20 6.65 51.36
N MET A 982 18.41 7.75 50.69
CA MET A 982 19.62 8.53 50.82
C MET A 982 19.74 9.15 52.22
N LEU A 983 18.70 9.71 52.76
CA LEU A 983 18.71 10.31 54.07
C LEU A 983 18.92 9.26 55.16
N ARG A 984 18.28 8.08 55.06
CA ARG A 984 18.51 6.98 56.02
C ARG A 984 19.94 6.46 56.03
N ALA A 985 20.63 6.48 54.90
CA ALA A 985 22.01 6.00 54.77
C ALA A 985 23.06 7.12 54.99
N ALA A 986 22.70 8.39 54.96
CA ALA A 986 23.59 9.52 55.22
C ALA A 986 23.71 9.84 56.72
N TRP A 987 22.73 9.43 57.53
CA TRP A 987 22.78 9.47 58.98
C TRP A 987 23.04 8.03 59.50
N PRO A 988 24.32 7.57 59.61
CA PRO A 988 24.59 6.41 60.43
C PRO A 988 24.15 6.79 61.86
N SER A 989 23.50 5.82 62.49
CA SER A 989 23.06 5.91 63.87
C SER A 989 23.95 6.80 64.72
N ARG A 990 23.38 7.85 65.30
CA ARG A 990 24.09 8.73 66.27
C ARG A 990 24.85 7.88 67.27
N PRO A 991 26.16 8.07 67.40
CA PRO A 991 26.90 7.44 68.51
C PRO A 991 26.66 8.22 69.80
N ASP A 992 25.41 8.36 70.23
CA ASP A 992 25.06 9.18 71.42
C ASP A 992 24.18 8.47 72.41
N GLN A 993 24.30 7.13 72.50
CA GLN A 993 23.66 6.43 73.60
C GLN A 993 24.60 5.62 74.47
N ASP A 994 25.91 5.65 74.27
CA ASP A 994 26.88 4.93 75.16
C ASP A 994 27.70 5.88 76.11
N LEU A 995 27.13 7.07 76.36
CA LEU A 995 27.63 7.90 77.49
C LEU A 995 26.47 8.22 78.42
N ARG A 996 25.99 7.21 79.14
CA ARG A 996 25.37 7.25 80.44
C ARG A 996 25.87 6.09 81.30
#